data_d97e49574fab1b7fab101c8ee9e3deb3
#
_entry.id   d97e49574fab1b7fab101c8ee9e3deb3
#
_cell.length_a   1.000
_cell.length_b   1.000
_cell.length_c   1.000
_cell.angle_alpha   90.00
_cell.angle_beta   90.00
_cell.angle_gamma   90.00
#
_symmetry.space_group_name_H-M   'P 1'
#
loop_
_entity.id
_entity.type
_entity.pdbx_description
1 polymer ?
#
loop_
_entity_poly.entity_id
_entity_poly.type
_entity_poly.pdbx_seq_one_letter_code
_entity_poly.pdbx_strand_id
1 'polypeptide(L)'
;MEHERQFTTMEHAALTDANDLTLLQAAALLSGSSAWDSRPIRAAGVPSFVMSDGPHGVRRQLGDADHLGIAEAEKATCFPTASAVAATWNPELARDMGEALGLEARGLGVDVLLGPGLNIKRSPLCGRNFEYFSEDPILSGRMAAGLVEGIQSTGTAACPKHFAVNSQELRRMASDSIVDERTMREIYLTGFEIVCRAAKPRAIMSSYNLVNGTYAHENKRLLTDILRTEWGFDGMVISDWGGSNSAVEAARAGGSLEMPAPGLAGARQIVAAVEARELDAADVYARAQEVLNVASASAGLPAPRPYDLGQHHELATRIAAEAITLLRNEEELLPLSAGTSVALIGDLADTPRFQGSGSSQVNPTRVEAPRELLEAGGEAARGLVLEGYASGYERHGGTNDALIAEAVALAERADVALVYVGLDELAESEGLDRPHMRLPEGQDRLIQAVVAANPRTVVVLTGGASVEMPWASSVPALVNGYLTGQGGAAAMLDVLTGSVNPSGRLAETYALSYEDHPTAAWYPATGPLSYYREGPFVGYRYFTSAGIDVAFPFGYGLSYSSFEYSDLAVNEEGASLTITNTSARDGAEVVQLYVSAPGGVFGPARELKGFAKVEVAAGASVSVTIPFDRYTFRHWETSRGAWETEAGTWTVYVGHNVSDTPLSATLEVGGTTPSPIDPALGHYLSADVAHVTNGEFAVLLGRTIPTAHPADDLVASDPLSEMTRAKTWLARVAGRKLHALKAKADAKGTPDLNILFVLNMPFRAIAKMSNGAASPDMVDALLLAVNGHPLRGLTRAALGFLSNARANKATQRELDQTR
;
A
#
# COMPACT_ATOMS: atom_id res chain seq x y z
N MET A 1 18.28 8.17 30.82
CA MET A 1 19.56 8.91 30.85
C MET A 1 19.48 9.90 29.72
N GLU A 2 19.31 11.14 30.07
CA GLU A 2 19.26 12.28 29.17
C GLU A 2 20.58 12.42 28.42
N HIS A 3 20.55 12.21 27.11
CA HIS A 3 21.60 12.71 26.26
C HIS A 3 21.24 14.14 25.88
N GLU A 4 21.77 15.06 26.70
CA GLU A 4 21.81 16.49 26.42
C GLU A 4 22.35 16.72 25.01
N ARG A 5 21.50 17.26 24.14
CA ARG A 5 21.92 17.93 22.93
C ARG A 5 22.61 19.24 23.32
N GLN A 6 23.87 19.21 23.67
CA GLN A 6 24.68 20.43 23.71
C GLN A 6 24.95 20.92 22.28
N PHE A 7 24.03 21.71 21.77
CA PHE A 7 24.31 22.54 20.60
C PHE A 7 25.03 23.81 21.10
N THR A 8 26.33 23.85 20.91
CA THR A 8 27.09 25.11 20.93
C THR A 8 26.55 25.96 19.78
N THR A 9 25.92 27.07 20.11
CA THR A 9 25.46 28.10 19.18
C THR A 9 26.64 28.71 18.45
N MET A 10 26.98 28.16 17.29
CA MET A 10 27.55 28.94 16.20
C MET A 10 26.37 29.29 15.28
N GLU A 11 26.02 30.57 15.20
CA GLU A 11 25.14 31.13 14.18
C GLU A 11 25.79 30.96 12.81
N HIS A 12 25.74 29.74 12.26
CA HIS A 12 25.90 29.57 10.83
C HIS A 12 24.50 29.65 10.24
N ALA A 13 24.27 30.66 9.37
CA ALA A 13 23.07 30.68 8.54
C ALA A 13 22.93 29.29 7.87
N ALA A 14 21.77 28.64 8.03
CA ALA A 14 21.55 27.33 7.44
C ALA A 14 21.84 27.41 5.94
N LEU A 15 22.66 26.50 5.43
CA LEU A 15 22.99 26.44 4.01
C LEU A 15 21.67 26.19 3.23
N THR A 16 21.40 27.02 2.24
CA THR A 16 20.17 26.97 1.44
C THR A 16 20.41 26.62 -0.02
N ASP A 17 21.65 26.65 -0.49
CA ASP A 17 22.04 26.35 -1.87
C ASP A 17 23.07 25.22 -1.91
N ALA A 18 22.72 24.12 -2.59
CA ALA A 18 23.61 22.97 -2.74
C ALA A 18 24.89 23.30 -3.54
N ASN A 19 24.90 24.35 -4.36
CA ASN A 19 26.08 24.80 -5.09
C ASN A 19 27.19 25.31 -4.16
N ASP A 20 26.88 25.61 -2.91
CA ASP A 20 27.88 25.97 -1.90
C ASP A 20 28.61 24.76 -1.30
N LEU A 21 28.15 23.55 -1.59
CA LEU A 21 28.80 22.29 -1.22
C LEU A 21 29.96 21.96 -2.15
N THR A 22 30.95 21.21 -1.65
CA THR A 22 31.88 20.52 -2.55
C THR A 22 31.12 19.38 -3.26
N LEU A 23 31.65 18.94 -4.43
CA LEU A 23 31.03 17.83 -5.14
C LEU A 23 30.93 16.56 -4.27
N LEU A 24 31.96 16.28 -3.43
CA LEU A 24 31.91 15.15 -2.51
C LEU A 24 30.84 15.33 -1.42
N GLN A 25 30.66 16.53 -0.89
CA GLN A 25 29.61 16.83 0.09
C GLN A 25 28.22 16.68 -0.53
N ALA A 26 28.00 17.22 -1.73
CA ALA A 26 26.76 17.06 -2.48
C ALA A 26 26.47 15.58 -2.76
N ALA A 27 27.45 14.82 -3.25
CA ALA A 27 27.32 13.39 -3.51
C ALA A 27 27.05 12.57 -2.22
N ALA A 28 27.65 12.96 -1.09
CA ALA A 28 27.43 12.28 0.19
C ALA A 28 26.03 12.50 0.76
N LEU A 29 25.41 13.66 0.51
CA LEU A 29 24.01 13.94 0.88
C LEU A 29 23.03 12.96 0.23
N LEU A 30 23.37 12.37 -0.91
CA LEU A 30 22.48 11.44 -1.63
C LEU A 30 22.42 10.04 -0.98
N SER A 31 22.88 9.90 0.27
CA SER A 31 22.81 8.62 1.00
C SER A 31 22.51 8.82 2.49
N GLY A 32 21.76 7.90 3.07
CA GLY A 32 21.50 7.89 4.51
C GLY A 32 22.77 7.65 5.35
N SER A 33 22.70 7.99 6.63
CA SER A 33 23.78 7.79 7.61
C SER A 33 23.50 6.68 8.61
N SER A 34 22.23 6.35 8.82
CA SER A 34 21.75 5.26 9.66
C SER A 34 20.56 4.55 9.00
N ALA A 35 19.88 3.68 9.75
CA ALA A 35 18.63 3.06 9.29
C ALA A 35 17.54 4.09 8.96
N TRP A 36 17.49 5.20 9.69
CA TRP A 36 16.40 6.17 9.65
C TRP A 36 16.83 7.62 9.48
N ASP A 37 18.13 7.91 9.47
CA ASP A 37 18.64 9.28 9.42
C ASP A 37 19.27 9.60 8.07
N SER A 38 18.97 10.78 7.54
CA SER A 38 19.74 11.36 6.44
C SER A 38 21.17 11.68 6.90
N ARG A 39 22.06 11.92 5.95
CA ARG A 39 23.45 12.25 6.27
C ARG A 39 23.61 13.75 6.56
N PRO A 40 24.11 14.13 7.75
CA PRO A 40 24.48 15.51 8.00
C PRO A 40 25.81 15.85 7.32
N ILE A 41 25.97 17.07 6.83
CA ILE A 41 27.25 17.62 6.39
C ILE A 41 27.63 18.74 7.37
N ARG A 42 28.24 18.34 8.49
CA ARG A 42 28.53 19.26 9.61
C ARG A 42 29.41 20.43 9.21
N ALA A 43 30.41 20.17 8.34
CA ALA A 43 31.33 21.21 7.86
C ALA A 43 30.61 22.31 7.04
N ALA A 44 29.47 22.03 6.47
CA ALA A 44 28.64 22.96 5.72
C ALA A 44 27.34 23.36 6.47
N GLY A 45 27.17 22.96 7.74
CA GLY A 45 25.98 23.31 8.51
C GLY A 45 24.68 22.62 8.07
N VAL A 46 24.75 21.53 7.29
CA VAL A 46 23.56 20.78 6.85
C VAL A 46 23.15 19.81 7.95
N PRO A 47 21.93 19.93 8.52
CA PRO A 47 21.44 19.04 9.55
C PRO A 47 20.99 17.68 8.97
N SER A 48 20.87 16.67 9.84
CA SER A 48 20.15 15.43 9.55
C SER A 48 18.67 15.60 9.83
N PHE A 49 17.82 14.90 9.08
CA PHE A 49 16.40 14.70 9.38
C PHE A 49 16.14 13.23 9.61
N VAL A 50 15.07 12.95 10.38
CA VAL A 50 14.68 11.60 10.79
C VAL A 50 13.48 11.15 9.97
N MET A 51 13.56 9.93 9.44
CA MET A 51 12.47 9.25 8.76
C MET A 51 11.90 8.15 9.66
N SER A 52 10.64 7.80 9.45
CA SER A 52 10.02 6.66 10.12
C SER A 52 8.93 6.05 9.23
N ASP A 53 8.80 4.72 9.26
CA ASP A 53 7.57 4.10 8.77
C ASP A 53 6.36 4.58 9.58
N GLY A 54 5.18 4.47 8.98
CA GLY A 54 3.97 4.86 9.66
C GLY A 54 2.81 5.25 8.76
N PRO A 55 2.41 4.41 7.77
CA PRO A 55 1.26 4.74 6.92
C PRO A 55 -0.08 4.78 7.67
N HIS A 56 -0.17 4.09 8.82
CA HIS A 56 -1.36 4.09 9.70
C HIS A 56 -1.03 4.22 11.19
N GLY A 57 0.18 4.69 11.52
CA GLY A 57 0.66 4.95 12.90
C GLY A 57 2.16 5.10 12.90
N VAL A 58 2.68 6.06 13.65
CA VAL A 58 4.12 6.35 13.67
C VAL A 58 4.89 5.21 14.31
N ARG A 59 5.94 4.76 13.62
CA ARG A 59 6.79 3.67 14.09
C ARG A 59 8.21 4.13 14.42
N ARG A 60 8.33 5.03 15.39
CA ARG A 60 9.64 5.50 15.85
C ARG A 60 10.33 4.41 16.64
N GLN A 61 11.39 3.81 16.08
CA GLN A 61 12.18 2.77 16.75
C GLN A 61 13.14 3.34 17.80
N LEU A 62 13.35 2.56 18.88
CA LEU A 62 14.26 2.87 19.97
C LEU A 62 15.56 2.09 19.81
N GLY A 63 16.69 2.69 20.19
CA GLY A 63 18.00 2.02 20.24
C GLY A 63 18.60 1.71 18.86
N ASP A 64 19.28 0.56 18.76
CA ASP A 64 19.86 0.09 17.49
C ASP A 64 18.72 -0.35 16.57
N ALA A 65 18.31 0.56 15.70
CA ALA A 65 17.20 0.38 14.78
C ALA A 65 17.51 -0.75 13.79
N ASP A 66 16.54 -1.64 13.59
CA ASP A 66 16.55 -2.61 12.49
C ASP A 66 15.75 -2.07 11.28
N HIS A 67 16.00 -2.65 10.10
CA HIS A 67 15.35 -2.23 8.86
C HIS A 67 13.92 -2.79 8.72
N LEU A 68 13.50 -3.72 9.57
CA LEU A 68 12.24 -4.46 9.47
C LEU A 68 11.31 -4.18 10.62
N GLY A 69 11.81 -3.42 11.61
CA GLY A 69 11.07 -2.97 12.73
C GLY A 69 10.65 -4.04 13.72
N ILE A 70 11.55 -4.93 14.03
CA ILE A 70 11.42 -5.91 15.11
C ILE A 70 11.87 -5.29 16.43
N ALA A 71 12.74 -4.26 16.37
CA ALA A 71 13.12 -3.49 17.55
C ALA A 71 11.91 -2.76 18.14
N GLU A 72 11.90 -2.60 19.46
CA GLU A 72 10.89 -1.83 20.17
C GLU A 72 10.70 -0.45 19.53
N ALA A 73 9.44 -0.09 19.27
CA ALA A 73 9.07 1.22 18.79
C ALA A 73 8.34 1.99 19.92
N GLU A 74 8.40 3.32 19.85
CA GLU A 74 7.57 4.17 20.69
C GLU A 74 6.10 3.84 20.51
N LYS A 75 5.31 4.04 21.56
CA LYS A 75 3.85 3.90 21.47
C LYS A 75 3.26 5.04 20.66
N ALA A 76 2.38 4.68 19.73
CA ALA A 76 1.66 5.61 18.90
C ALA A 76 0.22 5.14 18.69
N THR A 77 -0.64 6.00 18.16
CA THR A 77 -1.98 5.60 17.77
C THR A 77 -1.90 4.69 16.54
N CYS A 78 -2.46 3.48 16.65
CA CYS A 78 -2.67 2.60 15.50
C CYS A 78 -4.03 2.90 14.86
N PHE A 79 -4.04 3.69 13.80
CA PHE A 79 -5.22 3.98 13.00
C PHE A 79 -5.61 2.78 12.13
N PRO A 80 -6.82 2.78 11.53
CA PRO A 80 -7.17 1.82 10.49
C PRO A 80 -6.19 1.82 9.33
N THR A 81 -5.95 0.65 8.74
CA THR A 81 -5.07 0.51 7.58
C THR A 81 -5.66 1.18 6.34
N ALA A 82 -4.83 1.40 5.30
CA ALA A 82 -5.27 2.09 4.09
C ALA A 82 -6.47 1.39 3.41
N SER A 83 -6.55 0.05 3.46
CA SER A 83 -7.70 -0.69 2.95
C SER A 83 -9.01 -0.34 3.67
N ALA A 84 -8.96 -0.14 4.99
CA ALA A 84 -10.10 0.31 5.77
C ALA A 84 -10.41 1.79 5.51
N VAL A 85 -9.37 2.66 5.53
CA VAL A 85 -9.54 4.09 5.24
C VAL A 85 -10.16 4.32 3.87
N ALA A 86 -9.78 3.54 2.86
CA ALA A 86 -10.38 3.62 1.52
C ALA A 86 -11.88 3.30 1.53
N ALA A 87 -12.31 2.35 2.35
CA ALA A 87 -13.72 1.97 2.46
C ALA A 87 -14.59 3.07 3.07
N THR A 88 -14.03 4.08 3.69
CA THR A 88 -14.78 5.28 4.10
C THR A 88 -15.23 6.15 2.93
N TRP A 89 -14.52 6.12 1.79
CA TRP A 89 -14.72 7.03 0.64
C TRP A 89 -14.76 8.50 1.05
N ASN A 90 -14.02 8.84 2.11
CA ASN A 90 -14.04 10.17 2.73
C ASN A 90 -12.62 10.76 2.79
N PRO A 91 -12.20 11.54 1.77
CA PRO A 91 -10.87 12.16 1.74
C PRO A 91 -10.62 13.17 2.88
N GLU A 92 -11.69 13.81 3.40
CA GLU A 92 -11.57 14.75 4.54
C GLU A 92 -11.22 13.98 5.83
N LEU A 93 -11.85 12.83 6.05
CA LEU A 93 -11.53 11.97 7.19
C LEU A 93 -10.11 11.39 7.07
N ALA A 94 -9.66 11.08 5.86
CA ALA A 94 -8.26 10.71 5.61
C ALA A 94 -7.30 11.87 5.93
N ARG A 95 -7.70 13.13 5.66
CA ARG A 95 -6.94 14.32 6.03
C ARG A 95 -6.86 14.51 7.54
N ASP A 96 -7.96 14.31 8.28
CA ASP A 96 -7.97 14.35 9.75
C ASP A 96 -7.00 13.32 10.34
N MET A 97 -7.02 12.08 9.80
CA MET A 97 -6.06 11.04 10.16
C MET A 97 -4.62 11.49 9.87
N GLY A 98 -4.40 12.10 8.71
CA GLY A 98 -3.10 12.62 8.31
C GLY A 98 -2.58 13.68 9.28
N GLU A 99 -3.43 14.61 9.74
CA GLU A 99 -3.05 15.61 10.73
C GLU A 99 -2.65 14.96 12.05
N ALA A 100 -3.42 13.98 12.54
CA ALA A 100 -3.09 13.26 13.76
C ALA A 100 -1.74 12.52 13.65
N LEU A 101 -1.51 11.81 12.54
CA LEU A 101 -0.23 11.15 12.25
C LEU A 101 0.93 12.13 12.22
N GLY A 102 0.76 13.28 11.57
CA GLY A 102 1.78 14.32 11.49
C GLY A 102 2.10 14.95 12.85
N LEU A 103 1.11 15.15 13.71
CA LEU A 103 1.30 15.64 15.08
C LEU A 103 2.09 14.64 15.93
N GLU A 104 1.73 13.34 15.88
CA GLU A 104 2.48 12.29 16.60
C GLU A 104 3.91 12.17 16.04
N ALA A 105 4.09 12.20 14.72
CA ALA A 105 5.41 12.18 14.09
C ALA A 105 6.30 13.31 14.61
N ARG A 106 5.79 14.55 14.64
CA ARG A 106 6.49 15.70 15.19
C ARG A 106 6.83 15.52 16.67
N GLY A 107 5.87 15.03 17.47
CA GLY A 107 6.07 14.77 18.89
C GLY A 107 7.15 13.73 19.18
N LEU A 108 7.27 12.72 18.29
CA LEU A 108 8.26 11.65 18.38
C LEU A 108 9.59 12.00 17.67
N GLY A 109 9.75 13.24 17.18
CA GLY A 109 10.98 13.70 16.51
C GLY A 109 11.20 13.09 15.12
N VAL A 110 10.13 12.80 14.40
CA VAL A 110 10.13 12.32 13.02
C VAL A 110 9.85 13.51 12.09
N ASP A 111 10.70 13.70 11.08
CA ASP A 111 10.63 14.79 10.11
C ASP A 111 9.95 14.37 8.81
N VAL A 112 10.14 13.10 8.42
CA VAL A 112 9.55 12.51 7.21
C VAL A 112 8.83 11.23 7.58
N LEU A 113 7.52 11.18 7.36
CA LEU A 113 6.69 10.01 7.56
C LEU A 113 6.55 9.24 6.23
N LEU A 114 6.99 7.95 6.23
CA LEU A 114 7.02 7.10 5.04
C LEU A 114 5.63 6.49 4.78
N GLY A 115 4.79 7.28 4.18
CA GLY A 115 3.41 6.96 3.84
C GLY A 115 2.69 8.14 3.20
N PRO A 116 1.48 7.85 2.68
CA PRO A 116 0.77 6.57 2.59
C PRO A 116 1.29 5.63 1.50
N GLY A 117 0.97 4.33 1.62
CA GLY A 117 1.06 3.37 0.54
C GLY A 117 -0.14 3.49 -0.40
N LEU A 118 0.09 3.61 -1.73
CA LEU A 118 -1.00 3.74 -2.70
C LEU A 118 -0.82 2.93 -3.99
N ASN A 119 -0.07 1.84 -3.93
CA ASN A 119 -0.02 0.91 -5.04
C ASN A 119 -1.42 0.32 -5.30
N ILE A 120 -1.70 0.00 -6.56
CA ILE A 120 -2.98 -0.59 -6.95
C ILE A 120 -3.08 -2.04 -6.44
N LYS A 121 -4.21 -2.40 -5.87
CA LYS A 121 -4.56 -3.78 -5.52
C LYS A 121 -4.83 -4.59 -6.80
N ARG A 122 -3.73 -5.03 -7.42
CA ARG A 122 -3.75 -5.74 -8.70
C ARG A 122 -4.27 -7.17 -8.56
N SER A 123 -3.89 -7.83 -7.47
CA SER A 123 -4.32 -9.20 -7.14
C SER A 123 -4.67 -9.27 -5.65
N PRO A 124 -5.74 -9.98 -5.27
CA PRO A 124 -6.09 -10.19 -3.87
C PRO A 124 -5.01 -10.97 -3.10
N LEU A 125 -4.10 -11.64 -3.79
CA LEU A 125 -3.04 -12.45 -3.17
C LEU A 125 -1.82 -11.62 -2.73
N CYS A 126 -1.71 -10.33 -3.08
CA CYS A 126 -0.58 -9.50 -2.63
C CYS A 126 -0.63 -9.31 -1.11
N GLY A 127 0.44 -9.73 -0.43
CA GLY A 127 0.51 -9.70 1.03
C GLY A 127 0.44 -8.31 1.66
N ARG A 128 0.71 -7.24 0.90
CA ARG A 128 0.65 -5.84 1.35
C ARG A 128 -0.64 -5.11 0.96
N ASN A 129 -1.67 -5.80 0.46
CA ASN A 129 -2.93 -5.15 0.09
C ASN A 129 -3.58 -4.38 1.25
N PHE A 130 -3.39 -4.80 2.50
CA PHE A 130 -3.89 -4.07 3.66
C PHE A 130 -3.35 -2.64 3.75
N GLU A 131 -2.16 -2.39 3.22
CA GLU A 131 -1.43 -1.12 3.27
C GLU A 131 -1.78 -0.19 2.10
N TYR A 132 -2.57 -0.68 1.12
CA TYR A 132 -2.96 0.02 -0.09
C TYR A 132 -4.46 0.31 -0.11
N PHE A 133 -4.85 1.45 -0.72
CA PHE A 133 -6.24 1.91 -0.69
C PHE A 133 -7.17 1.05 -1.53
N SER A 134 -6.93 0.94 -2.84
CA SER A 134 -7.94 0.45 -3.77
C SER A 134 -7.34 -0.23 -5.01
N GLU A 135 -8.18 -0.96 -5.74
CA GLU A 135 -7.96 -1.38 -7.13
C GLU A 135 -8.19 -0.23 -8.14
N ASP A 136 -8.76 0.89 -7.67
CA ASP A 136 -9.08 2.06 -8.49
C ASP A 136 -8.12 3.23 -8.22
N PRO A 137 -7.48 3.81 -9.27
CA PRO A 137 -6.51 4.90 -9.12
C PRO A 137 -7.14 6.24 -8.70
N ILE A 138 -8.41 6.50 -9.02
CA ILE A 138 -9.09 7.75 -8.63
C ILE A 138 -9.39 7.72 -7.13
N LEU A 139 -9.96 6.62 -6.64
CA LEU A 139 -10.21 6.44 -5.20
C LEU A 139 -8.89 6.47 -4.42
N SER A 140 -7.90 5.66 -4.84
CA SER A 140 -6.57 5.63 -4.20
C SER A 140 -5.93 7.01 -4.16
N GLY A 141 -5.93 7.73 -5.28
CA GLY A 141 -5.28 9.03 -5.39
C GLY A 141 -5.95 10.11 -4.54
N ARG A 142 -7.28 10.17 -4.49
CA ARG A 142 -8.02 11.17 -3.70
C ARG A 142 -7.90 10.91 -2.20
N MET A 143 -8.00 9.65 -1.77
CA MET A 143 -7.81 9.27 -0.36
C MET A 143 -6.38 9.57 0.10
N ALA A 144 -5.39 9.18 -0.70
CA ALA A 144 -3.98 9.45 -0.40
C ALA A 144 -3.64 10.95 -0.40
N ALA A 145 -4.25 11.74 -1.29
CA ALA A 145 -4.04 13.19 -1.32
C ALA A 145 -4.52 13.84 -0.01
N GLY A 146 -5.70 13.49 0.48
CA GLY A 146 -6.20 13.95 1.78
C GLY A 146 -5.22 13.62 2.91
N LEU A 147 -4.77 12.38 2.99
CA LEU A 147 -3.82 11.94 4.03
C LEU A 147 -2.50 12.72 3.96
N VAL A 148 -1.95 12.94 2.77
CA VAL A 148 -0.71 13.72 2.55
C VAL A 148 -0.90 15.18 2.97
N GLU A 149 -2.01 15.80 2.61
CA GLU A 149 -2.33 17.17 3.03
C GLU A 149 -2.39 17.28 4.56
N GLY A 150 -3.05 16.33 5.22
CA GLY A 150 -3.13 16.26 6.67
C GLY A 150 -1.76 16.15 7.33
N ILE A 151 -0.94 15.19 6.92
CA ILE A 151 0.43 15.01 7.44
C ILE A 151 1.24 16.31 7.28
N GLN A 152 1.22 16.90 6.09
CA GLN A 152 2.02 18.08 5.77
C GLN A 152 1.52 19.37 6.45
N SER A 153 0.25 19.44 6.87
CA SER A 153 -0.31 20.56 7.63
C SER A 153 0.37 20.78 8.98
N THR A 154 1.03 19.75 9.52
CA THR A 154 1.77 19.78 10.78
C THR A 154 3.24 20.20 10.64
N GLY A 155 3.73 20.23 9.40
CA GLY A 155 5.13 20.45 9.08
C GLY A 155 5.92 19.19 8.80
N THR A 156 5.45 17.99 9.19
CA THR A 156 6.02 16.70 8.81
C THR A 156 5.96 16.55 7.29
N ALA A 157 7.02 16.07 6.66
CA ALA A 157 6.99 15.72 5.26
C ALA A 157 6.30 14.36 5.07
N ALA A 158 5.35 14.26 4.15
CA ALA A 158 4.78 12.98 3.72
C ALA A 158 5.63 12.39 2.59
N CYS A 159 5.69 11.06 2.56
CA CYS A 159 6.42 10.31 1.54
C CYS A 159 5.55 9.18 0.97
N PRO A 160 4.62 9.49 0.04
CA PRO A 160 3.82 8.48 -0.65
C PRO A 160 4.67 7.39 -1.28
N LYS A 161 4.19 6.12 -1.23
CA LYS A 161 4.95 4.93 -1.63
C LYS A 161 4.04 3.86 -2.26
N HIS A 162 4.57 2.95 -3.08
CA HIS A 162 5.91 2.82 -3.62
C HIS A 162 5.88 3.13 -5.12
N PHE A 163 6.57 4.15 -5.56
CA PHE A 163 6.56 4.64 -6.94
C PHE A 163 7.57 3.90 -7.82
N ALA A 164 7.18 2.93 -8.72
CA ALA A 164 5.82 2.55 -9.05
C ALA A 164 5.74 1.08 -9.47
N VAL A 165 4.48 0.62 -9.77
CA VAL A 165 4.23 -0.71 -10.33
C VAL A 165 4.77 -1.84 -9.46
N ASN A 166 4.64 -1.72 -8.14
CA ASN A 166 5.04 -2.71 -7.15
C ASN A 166 3.79 -3.38 -6.54
N SER A 167 3.28 -4.41 -7.21
CA SER A 167 2.03 -5.08 -6.82
C SER A 167 2.23 -6.57 -6.56
N GLN A 168 3.45 -7.00 -6.20
CA GLN A 168 3.84 -8.36 -5.88
C GLN A 168 4.94 -8.35 -4.81
N GLU A 169 4.84 -9.22 -3.81
CA GLU A 169 5.84 -9.34 -2.74
C GLU A 169 6.93 -10.37 -3.06
N LEU A 170 6.58 -11.47 -3.72
CA LEU A 170 7.54 -12.49 -4.13
C LEU A 170 8.59 -11.88 -5.06
N ARG A 171 9.88 -11.97 -4.67
CA ARG A 171 11.02 -11.41 -5.43
C ARG A 171 10.95 -9.89 -5.66
N ARG A 172 10.22 -9.13 -4.85
CA ARG A 172 9.93 -7.69 -5.06
C ARG A 172 11.17 -6.83 -5.33
N MET A 173 12.34 -7.19 -4.73
CA MET A 173 13.60 -6.47 -4.95
C MET A 173 14.37 -6.92 -6.21
N ALA A 174 13.89 -7.93 -6.94
CA ALA A 174 14.58 -8.57 -8.06
C ALA A 174 13.66 -8.88 -9.25
N SER A 175 12.37 -8.54 -9.18
CA SER A 175 11.43 -8.73 -10.27
C SER A 175 11.35 -7.51 -11.18
N ASP A 176 11.11 -7.74 -12.47
CA ASP A 176 10.85 -6.71 -13.47
C ASP A 176 9.36 -6.71 -13.84
N SER A 177 8.69 -5.62 -13.56
CA SER A 177 7.29 -5.39 -13.92
C SER A 177 7.20 -5.01 -15.40
N ILE A 178 6.76 -5.96 -16.23
CA ILE A 178 6.58 -5.77 -17.67
C ILE A 178 5.15 -5.31 -17.93
N VAL A 179 5.00 -4.03 -18.18
CA VAL A 179 3.71 -3.34 -18.33
C VAL A 179 3.72 -2.44 -19.57
N ASP A 180 2.60 -2.37 -20.28
CA ASP A 180 2.43 -1.43 -21.38
C ASP A 180 2.26 0.01 -20.86
N GLU A 181 2.56 0.99 -21.73
CA GLU A 181 2.58 2.40 -21.35
C GLU A 181 1.20 2.92 -20.91
N ARG A 182 0.13 2.49 -21.62
CA ARG A 182 -1.24 2.92 -21.33
C ARG A 182 -1.68 2.42 -19.95
N THR A 183 -1.56 1.14 -19.70
CA THR A 183 -1.89 0.53 -18.40
C THR A 183 -1.07 1.15 -17.27
N MET A 184 0.24 1.34 -17.49
CA MET A 184 1.09 1.99 -16.51
C MET A 184 0.58 3.39 -16.15
N ARG A 185 0.24 4.21 -17.14
CA ARG A 185 -0.23 5.58 -16.97
C ARG A 185 -1.61 5.66 -16.32
N GLU A 186 -2.57 4.92 -16.85
CA GLU A 186 -3.96 5.01 -16.45
C GLU A 186 -4.22 4.38 -15.07
N ILE A 187 -3.59 3.24 -14.79
CA ILE A 187 -3.85 2.45 -13.57
C ILE A 187 -2.79 2.72 -12.50
N TYR A 188 -1.50 2.51 -12.81
CA TYR A 188 -0.46 2.47 -11.77
C TYR A 188 0.13 3.83 -11.42
N LEU A 189 0.03 4.82 -12.30
CA LEU A 189 0.60 6.17 -12.08
C LEU A 189 -0.44 7.24 -11.77
N THR A 190 -1.70 7.11 -12.20
CA THR A 190 -2.73 8.15 -12.02
C THR A 190 -2.96 8.50 -10.54
N GLY A 191 -2.96 7.52 -9.62
CA GLY A 191 -3.09 7.80 -8.18
C GLY A 191 -1.94 8.68 -7.66
N PHE A 192 -0.71 8.40 -8.06
CA PHE A 192 0.45 9.23 -7.72
C PHE A 192 0.40 10.61 -8.36
N GLU A 193 -0.07 10.72 -9.61
CA GLU A 193 -0.28 12.02 -10.27
C GLU A 193 -1.26 12.89 -9.48
N ILE A 194 -2.39 12.33 -9.03
CA ILE A 194 -3.38 13.03 -8.21
C ILE A 194 -2.71 13.57 -6.94
N VAL A 195 -1.98 12.73 -6.22
CA VAL A 195 -1.29 13.13 -4.98
C VAL A 195 -0.25 14.22 -5.25
N CYS A 196 0.58 14.07 -6.29
CA CYS A 196 1.61 15.06 -6.62
C CYS A 196 1.01 16.42 -6.97
N ARG A 197 -0.10 16.45 -7.72
CA ARG A 197 -0.72 17.70 -8.15
C ARG A 197 -1.57 18.37 -7.07
N ALA A 198 -2.33 17.59 -6.30
CA ALA A 198 -3.22 18.11 -5.26
C ALA A 198 -2.46 18.43 -3.98
N ALA A 199 -1.72 17.48 -3.43
CA ALA A 199 -1.11 17.57 -2.10
C ALA A 199 0.37 17.98 -2.10
N LYS A 200 1.05 17.93 -3.24
CA LYS A 200 2.46 18.33 -3.41
C LYS A 200 3.37 17.75 -2.32
N PRO A 201 3.53 16.43 -2.26
CA PRO A 201 4.35 15.79 -1.24
C PRO A 201 5.79 16.27 -1.30
N ARG A 202 6.43 16.47 -0.14
CA ARG A 202 7.85 16.89 -0.06
C ARG A 202 8.81 15.76 -0.37
N ALA A 203 8.37 14.53 -0.28
CA ALA A 203 9.12 13.34 -0.66
C ALA A 203 8.22 12.32 -1.34
N ILE A 204 8.81 11.42 -2.11
CA ILE A 204 8.16 10.23 -2.66
C ILE A 204 9.14 9.06 -2.59
N MET A 205 8.66 7.86 -2.27
CA MET A 205 9.52 6.67 -2.22
C MET A 205 9.39 5.87 -3.51
N SER A 206 10.53 5.65 -4.20
CA SER A 206 10.58 4.74 -5.34
C SER A 206 10.51 3.28 -4.88
N SER A 207 9.91 2.44 -5.70
CA SER A 207 9.73 1.01 -5.39
C SER A 207 11.00 0.18 -5.59
N TYR A 208 10.99 -1.05 -5.07
CA TYR A 208 12.11 -1.99 -5.17
C TYR A 208 12.35 -2.57 -6.56
N ASN A 209 11.29 -2.80 -7.32
CA ASN A 209 11.28 -3.57 -8.55
C ASN A 209 11.89 -2.81 -9.74
N LEU A 210 12.23 -3.55 -10.77
CA LEU A 210 12.42 -2.96 -12.09
C LEU A 210 11.05 -2.66 -12.71
N VAL A 211 11.01 -1.66 -13.56
CA VAL A 211 9.89 -1.34 -14.45
C VAL A 211 10.41 -1.30 -15.88
N ASN A 212 9.98 -2.28 -16.66
CA ASN A 212 10.39 -2.40 -18.06
C ASN A 212 11.92 -2.42 -18.26
N GLY A 213 12.64 -3.14 -17.39
CA GLY A 213 14.08 -3.37 -17.47
C GLY A 213 14.95 -2.42 -16.65
N THR A 214 14.37 -1.42 -15.96
CA THR A 214 15.15 -0.44 -15.19
C THR A 214 14.62 -0.35 -13.77
N TYR A 215 15.50 -0.40 -12.76
CA TYR A 215 15.11 -0.21 -11.35
C TYR A 215 14.39 1.12 -11.16
N ALA A 216 13.30 1.12 -10.39
CA ALA A 216 12.45 2.30 -10.22
C ALA A 216 13.25 3.53 -9.76
N HIS A 217 14.21 3.37 -8.83
CA HIS A 217 15.06 4.47 -8.35
C HIS A 217 16.07 4.99 -9.39
N GLU A 218 16.27 4.29 -10.49
CA GLU A 218 17.21 4.60 -11.58
C GLU A 218 16.48 4.83 -12.91
N ASN A 219 15.15 4.91 -12.87
CA ASN A 219 14.34 5.01 -14.06
C ASN A 219 14.07 6.47 -14.41
N LYS A 220 14.86 7.02 -15.34
CA LYS A 220 14.73 8.40 -15.82
C LYS A 220 13.32 8.70 -16.35
N ARG A 221 12.68 7.73 -17.04
CA ARG A 221 11.32 7.88 -17.56
C ARG A 221 10.33 8.15 -16.42
N LEU A 222 10.43 7.39 -15.32
CA LEU A 222 9.56 7.56 -14.17
C LEU A 222 9.91 8.83 -13.39
N LEU A 223 11.19 9.01 -13.01
CA LEU A 223 11.58 9.98 -12.00
C LEU A 223 11.79 11.40 -12.57
N THR A 224 12.25 11.52 -13.82
CA THR A 224 12.50 12.82 -14.45
C THR A 224 11.40 13.17 -15.43
N ASP A 225 11.15 12.32 -16.43
CA ASP A 225 10.26 12.70 -17.53
C ASP A 225 8.80 12.81 -17.05
N ILE A 226 8.31 11.81 -16.27
CA ILE A 226 6.93 11.77 -15.78
C ILE A 226 6.79 12.58 -14.49
N LEU A 227 7.47 12.16 -13.42
CA LEU A 227 7.27 12.73 -12.08
C LEU A 227 7.60 14.23 -12.04
N ARG A 228 8.78 14.63 -12.53
CA ARG A 228 9.23 16.03 -12.47
C ARG A 228 8.71 16.87 -13.63
N THR A 229 8.95 16.41 -14.86
CA THR A 229 8.65 17.26 -16.03
C THR A 229 7.16 17.35 -16.32
N GLU A 230 6.43 16.24 -16.31
CA GLU A 230 5.00 16.27 -16.63
C GLU A 230 4.14 16.68 -15.42
N TRP A 231 4.45 16.20 -14.20
CA TRP A 231 3.63 16.48 -13.02
C TRP A 231 4.08 17.68 -12.21
N GLY A 232 5.32 18.13 -12.41
CA GLY A 232 5.88 19.30 -11.72
C GLY A 232 6.29 19.01 -10.27
N PHE A 233 6.64 17.75 -9.96
CA PHE A 233 7.15 17.39 -8.64
C PHE A 233 8.54 17.99 -8.42
N ASP A 234 8.70 18.71 -7.33
CA ASP A 234 9.93 19.41 -6.92
C ASP A 234 10.54 18.87 -5.60
N GLY A 235 9.95 17.82 -5.06
CA GLY A 235 10.38 17.17 -3.83
C GLY A 235 11.51 16.17 -4.03
N MET A 236 11.89 15.52 -2.93
CA MET A 236 12.93 14.50 -2.85
C MET A 236 12.39 13.11 -3.23
N VAL A 237 13.13 12.35 -4.04
CA VAL A 237 12.87 10.92 -4.28
C VAL A 237 13.77 10.07 -3.40
N ILE A 238 13.18 9.33 -2.46
CA ILE A 238 13.86 8.38 -1.56
C ILE A 238 13.79 6.98 -2.17
N SER A 239 14.86 6.19 -2.11
CA SER A 239 14.76 4.76 -2.43
C SER A 239 14.01 4.02 -1.32
N ASP A 240 13.29 2.98 -1.65
CA ASP A 240 12.96 1.97 -0.65
C ASP A 240 14.26 1.34 -0.08
N TRP A 241 14.19 0.71 1.11
CA TRP A 241 15.38 0.31 1.88
C TRP A 241 16.21 -0.75 1.18
N GLY A 242 17.35 -0.34 0.60
CA GLY A 242 18.19 -1.19 -0.25
C GLY A 242 17.68 -1.32 -1.70
N GLY A 243 16.70 -0.53 -2.11
CA GLY A 243 16.11 -0.53 -3.45
C GLY A 243 16.97 0.14 -4.53
N SER A 244 17.94 0.98 -4.15
CA SER A 244 18.90 1.55 -5.12
C SER A 244 19.95 0.50 -5.53
N ASN A 245 20.29 0.46 -6.82
CA ASN A 245 21.33 -0.42 -7.36
C ASN A 245 22.64 0.35 -7.66
N SER A 246 22.56 1.42 -8.45
CA SER A 246 23.70 2.28 -8.81
C SER A 246 23.46 3.72 -8.36
N ALA A 247 24.33 4.24 -7.49
CA ALA A 247 24.25 5.62 -7.03
C ALA A 247 24.42 6.63 -8.19
N VAL A 248 25.23 6.29 -9.20
CA VAL A 248 25.47 7.11 -10.39
C VAL A 248 24.22 7.19 -11.26
N GLU A 249 23.60 6.03 -11.56
CA GLU A 249 22.38 5.98 -12.37
C GLU A 249 21.20 6.61 -11.62
N ALA A 250 21.10 6.42 -10.30
CA ALA A 250 20.08 7.06 -9.48
C ALA A 250 20.17 8.60 -9.59
N ALA A 251 21.37 9.18 -9.38
CA ALA A 251 21.57 10.62 -9.50
C ALA A 251 21.21 11.15 -10.89
N ARG A 252 21.61 10.43 -11.96
CA ARG A 252 21.29 10.76 -13.36
C ARG A 252 19.79 10.72 -13.64
N ALA A 253 19.11 9.72 -13.08
CA ALA A 253 17.69 9.46 -13.36
C ALA A 253 16.74 10.33 -12.54
N GLY A 254 17.20 10.92 -11.44
CA GLY A 254 16.36 11.71 -10.56
C GLY A 254 16.12 11.13 -9.18
N GLY A 255 16.82 10.06 -8.78
CA GLY A 255 16.85 9.54 -7.42
C GLY A 255 17.67 10.44 -6.50
N SER A 256 17.10 10.88 -5.37
CA SER A 256 17.71 11.92 -4.53
C SER A 256 18.39 11.35 -3.29
N LEU A 257 17.81 10.35 -2.65
CA LEU A 257 18.33 9.81 -1.40
C LEU A 257 18.27 8.29 -1.37
N GLU A 258 19.42 7.65 -1.33
CA GLU A 258 19.56 6.22 -1.16
C GLU A 258 19.52 5.82 0.32
N MET A 259 18.55 4.99 0.69
CA MET A 259 18.38 4.47 2.05
C MET A 259 18.68 2.95 2.10
N PRO A 260 19.04 2.39 3.31
CA PRO A 260 19.22 3.08 4.58
C PRO A 260 20.59 3.76 4.74
N ALA A 261 21.65 3.02 4.83
CA ALA A 261 23.01 3.52 5.08
C ALA A 261 24.04 2.75 4.24
N PRO A 262 24.15 3.05 2.93
CA PRO A 262 25.08 2.34 2.03
C PRO A 262 26.55 2.70 2.30
N GLY A 263 26.84 3.62 3.22
CA GLY A 263 28.15 4.17 3.48
C GLY A 263 28.56 5.25 2.46
N LEU A 264 29.86 5.38 2.21
CA LEU A 264 30.40 6.43 1.34
C LEU A 264 30.91 5.94 -0.02
N ALA A 265 30.71 4.66 -0.32
CA ALA A 265 31.15 4.10 -1.61
C ALA A 265 30.40 4.73 -2.79
N GLY A 266 29.09 4.95 -2.67
CA GLY A 266 28.26 5.61 -3.68
C GLY A 266 28.72 7.05 -3.95
N ALA A 267 29.03 7.82 -2.91
CA ALA A 267 29.53 9.18 -3.06
C ALA A 267 30.85 9.23 -3.86
N ARG A 268 31.78 8.30 -3.57
CA ARG A 268 33.04 8.20 -4.35
C ARG A 268 32.79 7.81 -5.81
N GLN A 269 31.82 6.92 -6.07
CA GLN A 269 31.46 6.54 -7.44
C GLN A 269 30.88 7.73 -8.21
N ILE A 270 30.00 8.51 -7.59
CA ILE A 270 29.44 9.73 -8.17
C ILE A 270 30.55 10.73 -8.51
N VAL A 271 31.46 11.02 -7.57
CA VAL A 271 32.57 11.94 -7.81
C VAL A 271 33.43 11.44 -8.97
N ALA A 272 33.81 10.16 -8.98
CA ALA A 272 34.62 9.59 -10.06
C ALA A 272 33.90 9.66 -11.43
N ALA A 273 32.58 9.41 -11.47
CA ALA A 273 31.80 9.51 -12.71
C ALA A 273 31.71 10.95 -13.23
N VAL A 274 31.63 11.96 -12.35
CA VAL A 274 31.66 13.37 -12.75
C VAL A 274 33.04 13.74 -13.28
N GLU A 275 34.10 13.33 -12.61
CA GLU A 275 35.51 13.57 -13.07
C GLU A 275 35.79 12.90 -14.42
N ALA A 276 35.20 11.70 -14.64
CA ALA A 276 35.27 10.98 -15.91
C ALA A 276 34.33 11.56 -16.99
N ARG A 277 33.47 12.55 -16.66
CA ARG A 277 32.44 13.12 -17.55
C ARG A 277 31.38 12.12 -17.99
N GLU A 278 31.15 11.12 -17.16
CA GLU A 278 30.09 10.11 -17.35
C GLU A 278 28.78 10.56 -16.69
N LEU A 279 28.84 11.46 -15.70
CA LEU A 279 27.69 12.08 -15.03
C LEU A 279 27.86 13.61 -15.03
N ASP A 280 26.77 14.36 -15.26
CA ASP A 280 26.80 15.80 -15.12
C ASP A 280 26.77 16.20 -13.62
N ALA A 281 27.68 17.10 -13.21
CA ALA A 281 27.66 17.63 -11.86
C ALA A 281 26.34 18.35 -11.51
N ALA A 282 25.68 18.95 -12.50
CA ALA A 282 24.39 19.59 -12.33
C ALA A 282 23.31 18.63 -11.83
N ASP A 283 23.31 17.37 -12.28
CA ASP A 283 22.40 16.34 -11.79
C ASP A 283 22.63 16.06 -10.30
N VAL A 284 23.90 15.97 -9.89
CA VAL A 284 24.27 15.73 -8.48
C VAL A 284 23.82 16.89 -7.60
N TYR A 285 24.08 18.12 -7.99
CA TYR A 285 23.70 19.31 -7.23
C TYR A 285 22.18 19.49 -7.18
N ALA A 286 21.45 19.16 -8.24
CA ALA A 286 20.00 19.19 -8.25
C ALA A 286 19.41 18.19 -7.25
N ARG A 287 19.93 16.98 -7.20
CA ARG A 287 19.49 15.96 -6.21
C ARG A 287 19.87 16.36 -4.78
N ALA A 288 21.08 16.90 -4.59
CA ALA A 288 21.51 17.41 -3.29
C ALA A 288 20.62 18.57 -2.81
N GLN A 289 20.17 19.44 -3.71
CA GLN A 289 19.23 20.53 -3.39
C GLN A 289 17.89 20.00 -2.88
N GLU A 290 17.35 18.94 -3.48
CA GLU A 290 16.10 18.33 -3.03
C GLU A 290 16.22 17.79 -1.60
N VAL A 291 17.31 17.12 -1.26
CA VAL A 291 17.60 16.65 0.11
C VAL A 291 17.79 17.81 1.06
N LEU A 292 18.54 18.83 0.65
CA LEU A 292 18.80 20.04 1.43
C LEU A 292 17.52 20.82 1.75
N ASN A 293 16.59 20.91 0.79
CA ASN A 293 15.28 21.55 1.00
C ASN A 293 14.50 20.89 2.14
N VAL A 294 14.48 19.55 2.20
CA VAL A 294 13.81 18.82 3.30
C VAL A 294 14.55 19.02 4.62
N ALA A 295 15.89 18.91 4.62
CA ALA A 295 16.70 19.10 5.82
C ALA A 295 16.52 20.50 6.42
N SER A 296 16.56 21.54 5.58
CA SER A 296 16.39 22.94 6.00
C SER A 296 14.98 23.22 6.48
N ALA A 297 13.96 22.70 5.76
CA ALA A 297 12.58 22.85 6.16
C ALA A 297 12.31 22.20 7.53
N SER A 298 12.81 20.98 7.78
CA SER A 298 12.67 20.28 9.05
C SER A 298 13.35 21.00 10.21
N ALA A 299 14.58 21.50 9.99
CA ALA A 299 15.32 22.23 11.00
C ALA A 299 14.70 23.58 11.37
N GLY A 300 13.97 24.20 10.42
CA GLY A 300 13.30 25.50 10.63
C GLY A 300 11.91 25.41 11.27
N LEU A 301 11.41 24.19 11.55
CA LEU A 301 10.09 24.03 12.12
C LEU A 301 10.04 24.48 13.61
N PRO A 302 8.92 25.10 14.04
CA PRO A 302 8.70 25.42 15.45
C PRO A 302 8.61 24.15 16.31
N ALA A 303 8.61 24.31 17.64
CA ALA A 303 8.35 23.20 18.54
C ALA A 303 7.04 22.47 18.18
N PRO A 304 6.97 21.14 18.37
CA PRO A 304 5.77 20.36 18.08
C PRO A 304 4.55 20.92 18.84
N ARG A 305 3.39 20.97 18.18
CA ARG A 305 2.13 21.26 18.86
C ARG A 305 1.79 20.09 19.80
N PRO A 306 1.23 20.35 21.00
CA PRO A 306 0.72 19.29 21.84
C PRO A 306 -0.43 18.56 21.14
N TYR A 307 -0.57 17.27 21.40
CA TYR A 307 -1.66 16.43 20.93
C TYR A 307 -2.17 15.53 22.04
N ASP A 308 -3.36 14.98 21.88
CA ASP A 308 -4.03 14.11 22.85
C ASP A 308 -4.27 12.72 22.23
N LEU A 309 -3.60 11.70 22.76
CA LEU A 309 -3.74 10.31 22.33
C LEU A 309 -5.15 9.76 22.55
N GLY A 310 -5.93 10.33 23.49
CA GLY A 310 -7.34 10.00 23.69
C GLY A 310 -8.18 10.46 22.51
N GLN A 311 -8.02 11.72 22.06
CA GLN A 311 -8.69 12.24 20.88
C GLN A 311 -8.27 11.50 19.59
N HIS A 312 -7.00 11.12 19.48
CA HIS A 312 -6.54 10.32 18.35
C HIS A 312 -7.15 8.91 18.34
N HIS A 313 -7.36 8.31 19.52
CA HIS A 313 -8.07 7.05 19.63
C HIS A 313 -9.55 7.19 19.23
N GLU A 314 -10.23 8.25 19.67
CA GLU A 314 -11.61 8.55 19.24
C GLU A 314 -11.69 8.74 17.73
N LEU A 315 -10.73 9.44 17.14
CA LEU A 315 -10.62 9.57 15.67
C LEU A 315 -10.41 8.22 15.00
N ALA A 316 -9.51 7.38 15.52
CA ALA A 316 -9.30 6.03 14.98
C ALA A 316 -10.57 5.17 15.03
N THR A 317 -11.35 5.26 16.13
CA THR A 317 -12.63 4.59 16.28
C THR A 317 -13.67 5.11 15.29
N ARG A 318 -13.74 6.43 15.07
CA ARG A 318 -14.63 7.04 14.07
C ARG A 318 -14.30 6.58 12.67
N ILE A 319 -13.01 6.59 12.29
CA ILE A 319 -12.56 6.10 10.96
C ILE A 319 -12.92 4.63 10.79
N ALA A 320 -12.71 3.81 11.83
CA ALA A 320 -13.09 2.40 11.84
C ALA A 320 -14.58 2.20 11.60
N ALA A 321 -15.43 2.95 12.31
CA ALA A 321 -16.88 2.87 12.19
C ALA A 321 -17.37 3.27 10.78
N GLU A 322 -16.80 4.31 10.18
CA GLU A 322 -17.12 4.73 8.81
C GLU A 322 -16.59 3.76 7.73
N ALA A 323 -15.55 2.98 8.04
CA ALA A 323 -14.97 1.99 7.14
C ALA A 323 -15.75 0.67 7.12
N ILE A 324 -16.28 0.27 8.27
CA ILE A 324 -17.02 -1.00 8.39
C ILE A 324 -18.14 -1.06 7.33
N THR A 325 -18.09 -2.12 6.52
CA THR A 325 -18.98 -2.27 5.37
C THR A 325 -19.97 -3.40 5.60
N LEU A 326 -21.26 -3.07 5.62
CA LEU A 326 -22.34 -4.05 5.70
C LEU A 326 -22.54 -4.68 4.32
N LEU A 327 -22.27 -5.99 4.20
CA LEU A 327 -22.33 -6.71 2.93
C LEU A 327 -23.66 -7.46 2.75
N ARG A 328 -24.29 -7.89 3.85
CA ARG A 328 -25.56 -8.60 3.83
C ARG A 328 -26.33 -8.34 5.12
N ASN A 329 -27.65 -8.22 5.04
CA ASN A 329 -28.55 -8.03 6.19
C ASN A 329 -29.96 -8.51 5.84
N GLU A 330 -30.18 -9.83 5.90
CA GLU A 330 -31.47 -10.45 5.61
C GLU A 330 -32.40 -10.26 6.79
N GLU A 331 -33.69 -10.05 6.48
CA GLU A 331 -34.74 -9.88 7.46
C GLU A 331 -34.45 -8.80 8.52
N GLU A 332 -33.60 -7.81 8.16
CA GLU A 332 -33.19 -6.73 9.07
C GLU A 332 -32.63 -7.26 10.41
N LEU A 333 -31.84 -8.37 10.36
CA LEU A 333 -31.18 -8.93 11.54
C LEU A 333 -30.36 -7.88 12.30
N LEU A 334 -29.70 -7.00 11.59
CA LEU A 334 -28.99 -5.83 12.13
C LEU A 334 -29.85 -4.57 11.89
N PRO A 335 -29.81 -3.59 12.82
CA PRO A 335 -29.04 -3.53 14.05
C PRO A 335 -29.63 -4.38 15.19
N LEU A 336 -28.75 -4.86 16.10
CA LEU A 336 -29.14 -5.62 17.27
C LEU A 336 -29.72 -4.68 18.34
N SER A 337 -30.81 -5.13 18.98
CA SER A 337 -31.45 -4.39 20.08
C SER A 337 -30.71 -4.58 21.41
N ALA A 338 -30.83 -3.60 22.29
CA ALA A 338 -30.32 -3.73 23.66
C ALA A 338 -31.00 -4.92 24.36
N GLY A 339 -30.27 -5.66 25.17
CA GLY A 339 -30.70 -6.89 25.84
C GLY A 339 -30.56 -8.16 25.01
N THR A 340 -30.19 -8.08 23.71
CA THR A 340 -29.94 -9.27 22.90
C THR A 340 -28.79 -10.08 23.48
N SER A 341 -29.00 -11.37 23.74
CA SER A 341 -27.94 -12.29 24.15
C SER A 341 -27.13 -12.73 22.95
N VAL A 342 -25.80 -12.64 23.08
CA VAL A 342 -24.88 -12.96 21.99
C VAL A 342 -23.90 -14.07 22.36
N ALA A 343 -23.78 -15.08 21.50
CA ALA A 343 -22.69 -16.04 21.50
C ALA A 343 -21.50 -15.43 20.75
N LEU A 344 -20.40 -15.15 21.44
CA LEU A 344 -19.21 -14.63 20.80
C LEU A 344 -18.30 -15.79 20.37
N ILE A 345 -18.03 -15.89 19.07
CA ILE A 345 -17.32 -17.03 18.48
C ILE A 345 -16.17 -16.51 17.59
N GLY A 346 -15.02 -17.14 17.72
CA GLY A 346 -13.85 -16.88 16.90
C GLY A 346 -12.64 -16.38 17.70
N ASP A 347 -11.46 -16.90 17.39
CA ASP A 347 -10.21 -16.46 18.01
C ASP A 347 -9.97 -14.94 17.81
N LEU A 348 -10.35 -14.39 16.66
CA LEU A 348 -10.24 -12.96 16.35
C LEU A 348 -11.14 -12.05 17.20
N ALA A 349 -12.10 -12.60 17.92
CA ALA A 349 -12.93 -11.86 18.87
C ALA A 349 -12.24 -11.65 20.22
N ASP A 350 -11.33 -12.54 20.58
CA ASP A 350 -10.52 -12.49 21.81
C ASP A 350 -9.17 -11.79 21.58
N THR A 351 -8.51 -12.19 20.49
CA THR A 351 -7.23 -11.62 20.08
C THR A 351 -7.38 -10.96 18.69
N PRO A 352 -7.83 -9.72 18.62
CA PRO A 352 -8.18 -9.09 17.36
C PRO A 352 -6.95 -8.85 16.48
N ARG A 353 -7.14 -9.06 15.18
CA ARG A 353 -6.18 -8.64 14.18
C ARG A 353 -6.56 -7.25 13.68
N PHE A 354 -5.87 -6.23 14.19
CA PHE A 354 -6.21 -4.82 13.97
C PHE A 354 -5.31 -4.11 12.96
N GLN A 355 -4.18 -4.73 12.59
CA GLN A 355 -3.20 -4.23 11.61
C GLN A 355 -2.55 -5.38 10.86
N GLY A 356 -1.85 -5.08 9.75
CA GLY A 356 -1.05 -6.04 9.01
C GLY A 356 0.33 -6.25 9.61
N SER A 357 1.11 -7.17 9.01
CA SER A 357 2.48 -7.49 9.45
C SER A 357 3.51 -6.91 8.49
N GLY A 358 4.62 -6.39 9.03
CA GLY A 358 5.69 -5.81 8.22
C GLY A 358 6.21 -4.49 8.76
N SER A 359 6.85 -3.70 7.90
CA SER A 359 7.44 -2.40 8.23
C SER A 359 6.41 -1.38 8.71
N SER A 360 5.16 -1.51 8.32
CA SER A 360 4.05 -0.64 8.74
C SER A 360 3.49 -0.95 10.14
N GLN A 361 3.99 -1.99 10.83
CA GLN A 361 3.48 -2.42 12.12
C GLN A 361 3.72 -1.38 13.21
N VAL A 362 2.67 -0.97 13.92
CA VAL A 362 2.67 0.05 14.97
C VAL A 362 2.71 -0.63 16.34
N ASN A 363 3.40 -0.03 17.32
CA ASN A 363 3.26 -0.36 18.73
C ASN A 363 2.09 0.47 19.32
N PRO A 364 0.87 -0.09 19.44
CA PRO A 364 -0.32 0.70 19.75
C PRO A 364 -0.32 1.22 21.20
N THR A 365 -0.97 2.34 21.43
CA THR A 365 -1.19 2.87 22.78
C THR A 365 -2.10 1.97 23.60
N ARG A 366 -3.08 1.35 22.93
CA ARG A 366 -4.00 0.32 23.43
C ARG A 366 -4.58 -0.49 22.28
N VAL A 367 -5.15 -1.64 22.57
CA VAL A 367 -5.95 -2.43 21.62
C VAL A 367 -7.21 -2.86 22.36
N GLU A 368 -8.36 -2.70 21.75
CA GLU A 368 -9.64 -3.16 22.28
C GLU A 368 -10.00 -4.50 21.65
N ALA A 369 -10.49 -5.44 22.44
CA ALA A 369 -11.00 -6.71 21.96
C ALA A 369 -12.53 -6.79 22.12
N PRO A 370 -13.27 -7.33 21.14
CA PRO A 370 -14.73 -7.53 21.24
C PRO A 370 -15.13 -8.28 22.50
N ARG A 371 -14.38 -9.33 22.88
CA ARG A 371 -14.61 -10.10 24.10
C ARG A 371 -14.51 -9.24 25.37
N GLU A 372 -13.47 -8.45 25.50
CA GLU A 372 -13.28 -7.58 26.68
C GLU A 372 -14.42 -6.59 26.85
N LEU A 373 -14.87 -5.96 25.74
CA LEU A 373 -15.97 -5.01 25.75
C LEU A 373 -17.31 -5.66 26.13
N LEU A 374 -17.58 -6.86 25.61
CA LEU A 374 -18.81 -7.60 25.94
C LEU A 374 -18.80 -8.15 27.36
N GLU A 375 -17.66 -8.63 27.87
CA GLU A 375 -17.48 -9.06 29.27
C GLU A 375 -17.64 -7.89 30.27
N ALA A 376 -17.21 -6.68 29.88
CA ALA A 376 -17.41 -5.47 30.70
C ALA A 376 -18.90 -5.09 30.83
N GLY A 377 -19.71 -5.44 29.85
CA GLY A 377 -21.15 -5.19 29.87
C GLY A 377 -21.56 -3.72 29.78
N GLY A 378 -22.84 -3.44 29.95
CA GLY A 378 -23.39 -2.08 30.02
C GLY A 378 -23.09 -1.25 28.76
N GLU A 379 -22.56 -0.04 28.95
CA GLU A 379 -22.24 0.90 27.86
C GLU A 379 -21.11 0.36 26.97
N ALA A 380 -20.11 -0.32 27.52
CA ALA A 380 -19.02 -0.90 26.75
C ALA A 380 -19.52 -1.95 25.75
N ALA A 381 -20.49 -2.77 26.15
CA ALA A 381 -21.15 -3.77 25.32
C ALA A 381 -22.30 -3.20 24.45
N ARG A 382 -22.55 -1.89 24.49
CA ARG A 382 -23.69 -1.23 23.81
C ARG A 382 -25.05 -1.84 24.18
N GLY A 383 -25.19 -2.36 25.41
CA GLY A 383 -26.40 -3.00 25.90
C GLY A 383 -26.60 -4.47 25.47
N LEU A 384 -25.66 -5.06 24.75
CA LEU A 384 -25.66 -6.51 24.43
C LEU A 384 -25.32 -7.32 25.70
N VAL A 385 -25.77 -8.55 25.75
CA VAL A 385 -25.52 -9.48 26.85
C VAL A 385 -24.68 -10.65 26.36
N LEU A 386 -23.46 -10.81 26.88
CA LEU A 386 -22.61 -11.94 26.50
C LEU A 386 -23.13 -13.25 27.11
N GLU A 387 -23.58 -14.22 26.29
CA GLU A 387 -23.93 -15.58 26.71
C GLU A 387 -22.66 -16.39 27.03
N GLY A 388 -21.59 -16.17 26.26
CA GLY A 388 -20.31 -16.81 26.44
C GLY A 388 -19.38 -16.61 25.24
N TYR A 389 -18.18 -17.17 25.35
CA TYR A 389 -17.16 -17.14 24.30
C TYR A 389 -16.71 -18.55 23.94
N ALA A 390 -16.49 -18.81 22.63
CA ALA A 390 -15.84 -20.01 22.11
C ALA A 390 -14.86 -19.64 21.00
N SER A 391 -13.66 -20.19 21.01
CA SER A 391 -12.65 -19.87 19.97
C SER A 391 -13.05 -20.40 18.58
N GLY A 392 -13.78 -21.51 18.50
CA GLY A 392 -14.31 -22.09 17.27
C GLY A 392 -13.28 -22.68 16.30
N TYR A 393 -12.08 -22.14 16.26
CA TYR A 393 -10.96 -22.58 15.42
C TYR A 393 -9.62 -22.24 16.08
N GLU A 394 -8.55 -22.86 15.57
CA GLU A 394 -7.16 -22.49 15.87
C GLU A 394 -6.68 -21.49 14.82
N ARG A 395 -6.12 -20.33 15.21
CA ARG A 395 -5.73 -19.23 14.31
C ARG A 395 -4.90 -19.69 13.11
N HIS A 396 -3.87 -20.53 13.36
CA HIS A 396 -2.97 -21.07 12.35
C HIS A 396 -3.13 -22.56 12.14
N GLY A 397 -4.19 -23.14 12.68
CA GLY A 397 -4.46 -24.57 12.65
C GLY A 397 -5.38 -24.99 11.51
N GLY A 398 -5.45 -26.32 11.36
CA GLY A 398 -6.48 -26.94 10.54
C GLY A 398 -7.86 -26.96 11.23
N THR A 399 -8.74 -27.80 10.70
CA THR A 399 -10.07 -28.02 11.28
C THR A 399 -9.97 -28.73 12.63
N ASN A 400 -10.69 -28.22 13.63
CA ASN A 400 -10.81 -28.79 14.96
C ASN A 400 -12.30 -29.02 15.31
N ASP A 401 -12.77 -30.25 15.17
CA ASP A 401 -14.18 -30.60 15.38
C ASP A 401 -14.66 -30.35 16.83
N ALA A 402 -13.77 -30.44 17.83
CA ALA A 402 -14.14 -30.18 19.21
C ALA A 402 -14.41 -28.70 19.46
N LEU A 403 -13.60 -27.79 18.88
CA LEU A 403 -13.81 -26.34 18.96
C LEU A 403 -15.07 -25.94 18.22
N ILE A 404 -15.36 -26.53 17.06
CA ILE A 404 -16.59 -26.28 16.31
C ILE A 404 -17.81 -26.75 17.13
N ALA A 405 -17.76 -27.92 17.76
CA ALA A 405 -18.86 -28.44 18.59
C ALA A 405 -19.12 -27.53 19.82
N GLU A 406 -18.08 -26.98 20.45
CA GLU A 406 -18.23 -26.02 21.55
C GLU A 406 -18.92 -24.74 21.07
N ALA A 407 -18.47 -24.19 19.92
CA ALA A 407 -19.07 -23.01 19.33
C ALA A 407 -20.52 -23.19 18.94
N VAL A 408 -20.90 -24.35 18.38
CA VAL A 408 -22.26 -24.73 18.04
C VAL A 408 -23.15 -24.80 19.29
N ALA A 409 -22.67 -25.49 20.33
CA ALA A 409 -23.41 -25.60 21.58
C ALA A 409 -23.60 -24.23 22.30
N LEU A 410 -22.68 -23.29 22.10
CA LEU A 410 -22.85 -21.93 22.59
C LEU A 410 -23.87 -21.16 21.74
N ALA A 411 -23.78 -21.26 20.41
CA ALA A 411 -24.67 -20.57 19.48
C ALA A 411 -26.16 -20.99 19.67
N GLU A 412 -26.41 -22.24 19.99
CA GLU A 412 -27.79 -22.74 20.27
C GLU A 412 -28.47 -22.08 21.49
N ARG A 413 -27.70 -21.49 22.42
CA ARG A 413 -28.23 -20.89 23.64
C ARG A 413 -28.47 -19.38 23.54
N ALA A 414 -27.82 -18.71 22.57
CA ALA A 414 -27.90 -17.27 22.42
C ALA A 414 -28.99 -16.85 21.42
N ASP A 415 -29.45 -15.61 21.54
CA ASP A 415 -30.36 -15.02 20.56
C ASP A 415 -29.70 -14.82 19.21
N VAL A 416 -28.41 -14.47 19.22
CA VAL A 416 -27.57 -14.18 18.02
C VAL A 416 -26.19 -14.80 18.21
N ALA A 417 -25.63 -15.39 17.15
CA ALA A 417 -24.23 -15.78 17.09
C ALA A 417 -23.41 -14.72 16.34
N LEU A 418 -22.39 -14.16 17.00
CA LEU A 418 -21.40 -13.27 16.39
C LEU A 418 -20.14 -14.08 16.09
N VAL A 419 -19.85 -14.31 14.80
CA VAL A 419 -18.74 -15.18 14.35
C VAL A 419 -17.66 -14.33 13.71
N TYR A 420 -16.52 -14.18 14.40
CA TYR A 420 -15.36 -13.44 13.94
C TYR A 420 -14.41 -14.36 13.19
N VAL A 421 -14.20 -14.08 11.92
CA VAL A 421 -13.32 -14.84 11.01
C VAL A 421 -12.44 -13.90 10.19
N GLY A 422 -11.41 -14.41 9.57
CA GLY A 422 -10.57 -13.58 8.71
C GLY A 422 -9.22 -14.19 8.41
N LEU A 423 -8.38 -13.36 7.80
CA LEU A 423 -7.01 -13.71 7.46
C LEU A 423 -6.11 -13.57 8.69
N ASP A 424 -5.08 -14.39 8.75
CA ASP A 424 -4.06 -14.34 9.81
C ASP A 424 -2.79 -13.58 9.36
N GLU A 425 -1.80 -13.52 10.23
CA GLU A 425 -0.53 -12.85 10.00
C GLU A 425 0.32 -13.53 8.93
N LEU A 426 0.09 -14.83 8.66
CA LEU A 426 0.76 -15.58 7.59
C LEU A 426 0.16 -15.30 6.21
N ALA A 427 -1.11 -14.90 6.18
CA ALA A 427 -1.80 -14.57 4.93
C ALA A 427 -1.51 -13.15 4.46
N GLU A 428 -1.42 -12.18 5.39
CA GLU A 428 -1.21 -10.77 5.04
C GLU A 428 0.00 -10.20 5.75
N SER A 429 1.13 -10.22 5.06
CA SER A 429 2.41 -9.71 5.56
C SER A 429 3.25 -9.17 4.43
N GLU A 430 4.05 -8.17 4.75
CA GLU A 430 5.15 -7.74 3.90
C GLU A 430 6.12 -8.91 3.64
N GLY A 431 6.59 -9.03 2.39
CA GLY A 431 7.57 -10.03 1.96
C GLY A 431 6.99 -11.37 1.53
N LEU A 432 5.68 -11.55 1.54
CA LEU A 432 5.01 -12.76 1.05
C LEU A 432 3.74 -12.42 0.26
N ASP A 433 3.36 -13.29 -0.66
CA ASP A 433 2.06 -13.32 -1.32
C ASP A 433 1.26 -14.52 -0.83
N ARG A 434 -0.06 -14.38 -0.77
CA ARG A 434 -0.97 -15.46 -0.36
C ARG A 434 -0.95 -16.59 -1.38
N PRO A 435 -1.04 -17.86 -0.94
CA PRO A 435 -1.11 -19.00 -1.86
C PRO A 435 -2.50 -19.17 -2.51
N HIS A 436 -3.55 -18.63 -1.91
CA HIS A 436 -4.93 -18.70 -2.38
C HIS A 436 -5.78 -17.59 -1.74
N MET A 437 -6.95 -17.31 -2.31
CA MET A 437 -7.88 -16.27 -1.81
C MET A 437 -8.81 -16.80 -0.68
N ARG A 438 -8.78 -18.07 -0.37
CA ARG A 438 -9.65 -18.71 0.63
C ARG A 438 -9.28 -18.31 2.06
N LEU A 439 -10.28 -18.32 2.94
CA LEU A 439 -10.08 -18.37 4.39
C LEU A 439 -9.45 -19.72 4.80
N PRO A 440 -8.87 -19.84 6.01
CA PRO A 440 -8.52 -21.12 6.59
C PRO A 440 -9.72 -22.08 6.63
N GLU A 441 -9.53 -23.34 6.21
CA GLU A 441 -10.62 -24.34 6.08
C GLU A 441 -11.47 -24.50 7.35
N GLY A 442 -10.84 -24.42 8.53
CA GLY A 442 -11.55 -24.50 9.80
C GLY A 442 -12.58 -23.40 10.01
N GLN A 443 -12.35 -22.21 9.47
CA GLN A 443 -13.28 -21.08 9.57
C GLN A 443 -14.51 -21.28 8.67
N ASP A 444 -14.34 -21.78 7.44
CA ASP A 444 -15.46 -22.04 6.53
C ASP A 444 -16.40 -23.11 7.13
N ARG A 445 -15.85 -24.18 7.71
CA ARG A 445 -16.61 -25.23 8.40
C ARG A 445 -17.31 -24.73 9.66
N LEU A 446 -16.65 -23.88 10.43
CA LEU A 446 -17.24 -23.24 11.61
C LEU A 446 -18.48 -22.42 11.23
N ILE A 447 -18.38 -21.55 10.22
CA ILE A 447 -19.48 -20.69 9.77
C ILE A 447 -20.69 -21.56 9.38
N GLN A 448 -20.45 -22.59 8.56
CA GLN A 448 -21.53 -23.51 8.12
C GLN A 448 -22.21 -24.21 9.30
N ALA A 449 -21.44 -24.69 10.27
CA ALA A 449 -21.97 -25.39 11.45
C ALA A 449 -22.75 -24.43 12.38
N VAL A 450 -22.24 -23.21 12.61
CA VAL A 450 -22.91 -22.22 13.46
C VAL A 450 -24.18 -21.71 12.81
N VAL A 451 -24.20 -21.41 11.51
CA VAL A 451 -25.40 -20.98 10.77
C VAL A 451 -26.50 -22.08 10.81
N ALA A 452 -26.12 -23.34 10.71
CA ALA A 452 -27.04 -24.46 10.82
C ALA A 452 -27.66 -24.58 12.23
N ALA A 453 -26.94 -24.23 13.29
CA ALA A 453 -27.34 -24.26 14.67
C ALA A 453 -28.14 -23.02 15.09
N ASN A 454 -27.73 -21.84 14.62
CA ASN A 454 -28.42 -20.59 14.92
C ASN A 454 -28.62 -19.78 13.63
N PRO A 455 -29.82 -19.70 13.07
CA PRO A 455 -30.09 -18.93 11.85
C PRO A 455 -29.96 -17.42 12.03
N ARG A 456 -29.83 -16.93 13.26
CA ARG A 456 -29.53 -15.53 13.54
C ARG A 456 -28.02 -15.32 13.74
N THR A 457 -27.26 -15.72 12.75
CA THR A 457 -25.79 -15.60 12.75
C THR A 457 -25.33 -14.34 12.00
N VAL A 458 -24.45 -13.57 12.64
CA VAL A 458 -23.72 -12.45 12.04
C VAL A 458 -22.27 -12.86 11.87
N VAL A 459 -21.74 -12.82 10.66
CA VAL A 459 -20.32 -13.04 10.39
C VAL A 459 -19.62 -11.71 10.29
N VAL A 460 -18.55 -11.53 11.07
CA VAL A 460 -17.63 -10.39 11.03
C VAL A 460 -16.34 -10.84 10.39
N LEU A 461 -16.08 -10.36 9.17
CA LEU A 461 -14.89 -10.66 8.39
C LEU A 461 -13.78 -9.67 8.73
N THR A 462 -12.57 -10.16 8.99
CA THR A 462 -11.37 -9.36 9.27
C THR A 462 -10.27 -9.66 8.23
N GLY A 463 -9.78 -8.64 7.55
CA GLY A 463 -8.70 -8.78 6.56
C GLY A 463 -8.55 -7.51 5.72
N GLY A 464 -7.35 -7.28 5.20
CA GLY A 464 -7.03 -6.10 4.37
C GLY A 464 -7.19 -6.31 2.87
N ALA A 465 -7.57 -7.52 2.45
CA ALA A 465 -7.77 -7.90 1.05
C ALA A 465 -9.00 -8.80 0.91
N SER A 466 -9.53 -8.88 -0.32
CA SER A 466 -10.68 -9.73 -0.62
C SER A 466 -10.39 -11.23 -0.43
N VAL A 467 -11.43 -11.97 -0.09
CA VAL A 467 -11.43 -13.42 0.16
C VAL A 467 -12.59 -14.10 -0.54
N GLU A 468 -12.42 -15.40 -0.84
CA GLU A 468 -13.53 -16.26 -1.26
C GLU A 468 -14.46 -16.53 -0.10
N MET A 469 -15.76 -16.41 -0.35
CA MET A 469 -16.82 -16.61 0.65
C MET A 469 -17.92 -17.53 0.11
N PRO A 470 -17.64 -18.83 -0.09
CA PRO A 470 -18.60 -19.75 -0.67
C PRO A 470 -19.87 -19.92 0.18
N TRP A 471 -19.80 -19.52 1.44
CA TRP A 471 -20.89 -19.55 2.42
C TRP A 471 -21.70 -18.24 2.47
N ALA A 472 -21.29 -17.17 1.80
CA ALA A 472 -21.88 -15.83 1.95
C ALA A 472 -23.39 -15.80 1.72
N SER A 473 -23.91 -16.58 0.76
CA SER A 473 -25.35 -16.65 0.47
C SER A 473 -26.18 -17.35 1.57
N SER A 474 -25.55 -18.12 2.46
CA SER A 474 -26.22 -18.82 3.56
C SER A 474 -26.19 -18.04 4.88
N VAL A 475 -25.40 -16.99 4.97
CA VAL A 475 -25.26 -16.16 6.19
C VAL A 475 -26.27 -15.02 6.13
N PRO A 476 -27.14 -14.84 7.13
CA PRO A 476 -28.17 -13.80 7.09
C PRO A 476 -27.58 -12.38 7.24
N ALA A 477 -26.50 -12.21 8.01
CA ALA A 477 -25.81 -10.92 8.11
C ALA A 477 -24.29 -11.08 8.01
N LEU A 478 -23.68 -10.25 7.17
CA LEU A 478 -22.24 -10.25 6.91
C LEU A 478 -21.70 -8.83 6.96
N VAL A 479 -20.67 -8.62 7.76
CA VAL A 479 -20.01 -7.33 7.95
C VAL A 479 -18.52 -7.47 7.66
N ASN A 480 -17.97 -6.62 6.81
CA ASN A 480 -16.54 -6.55 6.59
C ASN A 480 -15.92 -5.51 7.54
N GLY A 481 -15.14 -5.99 8.50
CA GLY A 481 -14.48 -5.18 9.52
C GLY A 481 -13.06 -4.76 9.18
N TYR A 482 -12.48 -5.19 8.07
CA TYR A 482 -11.11 -4.88 7.66
C TYR A 482 -10.04 -5.06 8.76
N LEU A 483 -9.00 -4.24 8.74
CA LEU A 483 -7.99 -4.06 9.80
C LEU A 483 -8.15 -2.64 10.33
N THR A 484 -8.99 -2.49 11.34
CA THR A 484 -9.58 -1.22 11.77
C THR A 484 -8.81 -0.51 12.89
N GLY A 485 -7.55 -0.89 13.11
CA GLY A 485 -6.72 -0.21 14.12
C GLY A 485 -7.16 -0.47 15.56
N GLN A 486 -6.65 0.35 16.47
CA GLN A 486 -6.77 0.10 17.91
C GLN A 486 -8.19 0.28 18.51
N GLY A 487 -9.08 0.98 17.81
CA GLY A 487 -10.47 1.25 18.25
C GLY A 487 -11.52 0.42 17.49
N GLY A 488 -11.08 -0.59 16.71
CA GLY A 488 -11.95 -1.35 15.81
C GLY A 488 -13.04 -2.15 16.50
N ALA A 489 -12.81 -2.65 17.72
CA ALA A 489 -13.79 -3.42 18.46
C ALA A 489 -15.00 -2.58 18.90
N ALA A 490 -14.75 -1.39 19.46
CA ALA A 490 -15.81 -0.46 19.83
C ALA A 490 -16.62 -0.01 18.60
N ALA A 491 -15.90 0.35 17.51
CA ALA A 491 -16.53 0.73 16.24
C ALA A 491 -17.45 -0.39 15.68
N MET A 492 -17.01 -1.66 15.75
CA MET A 492 -17.82 -2.80 15.32
C MET A 492 -19.09 -2.94 16.15
N LEU A 493 -19.00 -2.82 17.48
CA LEU A 493 -20.19 -2.87 18.33
C LEU A 493 -21.14 -1.70 18.05
N ASP A 494 -20.64 -0.50 17.77
CA ASP A 494 -21.44 0.66 17.38
C ASP A 494 -22.23 0.41 16.09
N VAL A 495 -21.60 -0.22 15.11
CA VAL A 495 -22.26 -0.60 13.86
C VAL A 495 -23.27 -1.72 14.10
N LEU A 496 -22.90 -2.80 14.79
CA LEU A 496 -23.78 -3.95 15.04
C LEU A 496 -25.04 -3.58 15.81
N THR A 497 -24.97 -2.58 16.70
CA THR A 497 -26.13 -2.10 17.49
C THR A 497 -26.85 -0.89 16.89
N GLY A 498 -26.33 -0.35 15.78
CA GLY A 498 -26.92 0.78 15.09
C GLY A 498 -26.69 2.13 15.80
N SER A 499 -25.76 2.20 16.75
CA SER A 499 -25.27 3.48 17.29
C SER A 499 -24.61 4.30 16.18
N VAL A 500 -23.97 3.60 15.22
CA VAL A 500 -23.50 4.14 13.95
C VAL A 500 -24.21 3.41 12.80
N ASN A 501 -24.75 4.18 11.87
CA ASN A 501 -25.33 3.62 10.64
C ASN A 501 -24.19 3.31 9.66
N PRO A 502 -23.99 2.06 9.19
CA PRO A 502 -22.91 1.70 8.28
C PRO A 502 -23.00 2.50 6.98
N SER A 503 -21.86 3.05 6.59
CA SER A 503 -21.72 3.85 5.37
C SER A 503 -20.47 3.49 4.54
N GLY A 504 -19.71 2.49 5.00
CA GLY A 504 -18.56 1.97 4.28
C GLY A 504 -18.94 1.36 2.93
N ARG A 505 -18.06 1.49 1.95
CA ARG A 505 -18.19 0.90 0.61
C ARG A 505 -16.91 0.18 0.24
N LEU A 506 -17.02 -0.98 -0.41
CA LEU A 506 -15.87 -1.76 -0.85
C LEU A 506 -14.97 -0.92 -1.79
N ALA A 507 -13.69 -0.93 -1.52
CA ALA A 507 -12.68 -0.27 -2.36
C ALA A 507 -12.00 -1.26 -3.33
N GLU A 508 -12.47 -2.49 -3.36
CA GLU A 508 -12.03 -3.57 -4.25
C GLU A 508 -13.17 -4.56 -4.50
N THR A 509 -13.11 -5.27 -5.62
CA THR A 509 -14.05 -6.32 -5.99
C THR A 509 -13.81 -7.60 -5.18
N TYR A 510 -14.87 -8.22 -4.68
CA TYR A 510 -14.82 -9.54 -4.08
C TYR A 510 -15.30 -10.57 -5.11
N ALA A 511 -14.38 -11.27 -5.75
CA ALA A 511 -14.69 -12.31 -6.70
C ALA A 511 -15.31 -13.54 -6.03
N LEU A 512 -16.06 -14.34 -6.79
CA LEU A 512 -16.59 -15.62 -6.30
C LEU A 512 -15.47 -16.63 -6.08
N SER A 513 -14.50 -16.66 -6.97
CA SER A 513 -13.33 -17.53 -6.94
C SER A 513 -12.10 -16.79 -7.47
N TYR A 514 -10.90 -17.20 -7.03
CA TYR A 514 -9.65 -16.65 -7.55
C TYR A 514 -9.44 -17.03 -9.02
N GLU A 515 -9.93 -18.17 -9.45
CA GLU A 515 -9.88 -18.62 -10.85
C GLU A 515 -10.56 -17.64 -11.81
N ASP A 516 -11.56 -16.88 -11.32
CA ASP A 516 -12.25 -15.84 -12.08
C ASP A 516 -11.48 -14.51 -12.12
N HIS A 517 -10.40 -14.39 -11.36
CA HIS A 517 -9.65 -13.14 -11.26
C HIS A 517 -8.72 -12.92 -12.46
N PRO A 518 -8.60 -11.70 -13.02
CA PRO A 518 -7.80 -11.43 -14.23
C PRO A 518 -6.33 -11.81 -14.11
N THR A 519 -5.81 -11.91 -12.88
CA THR A 519 -4.41 -12.28 -12.63
C THR A 519 -4.19 -13.76 -12.30
N ALA A 520 -5.23 -14.59 -12.24
CA ALA A 520 -5.17 -15.96 -11.73
C ALA A 520 -4.12 -16.84 -12.41
N ALA A 521 -3.93 -16.65 -13.72
CA ALA A 521 -2.97 -17.43 -14.51
C ALA A 521 -1.51 -16.93 -14.39
N TRP A 522 -1.27 -15.72 -13.86
CA TRP A 522 0.02 -15.01 -13.95
C TRP A 522 0.62 -14.57 -12.63
N TYR A 523 -0.15 -14.59 -11.55
CA TYR A 523 0.24 -14.07 -10.26
C TYR A 523 0.37 -15.17 -9.18
N PRO A 524 1.39 -15.09 -8.31
CA PRO A 524 2.57 -14.24 -8.43
C PRO A 524 3.55 -14.79 -9.48
N ALA A 525 4.29 -13.92 -10.15
CA ALA A 525 5.37 -14.34 -11.01
C ALA A 525 6.50 -14.95 -10.18
N THR A 526 6.83 -16.21 -10.42
CA THR A 526 7.88 -16.94 -9.70
C THR A 526 9.28 -16.70 -10.30
N GLY A 527 9.33 -16.24 -11.54
CA GLY A 527 10.55 -15.86 -12.26
C GLY A 527 10.91 -14.37 -12.06
N PRO A 528 11.97 -13.89 -12.74
CA PRO A 528 12.41 -12.50 -12.64
C PRO A 528 11.51 -11.51 -13.39
N LEU A 529 10.58 -11.97 -14.24
CA LEU A 529 9.69 -11.11 -15.01
C LEU A 529 8.25 -11.30 -14.56
N SER A 530 7.60 -10.21 -14.16
CA SER A 530 6.19 -10.15 -13.80
C SER A 530 5.43 -9.45 -14.93
N TYR A 531 4.67 -10.22 -15.68
CA TYR A 531 3.92 -9.71 -16.83
C TYR A 531 2.55 -9.20 -16.39
N TYR A 532 2.24 -7.94 -16.73
CA TYR A 532 0.96 -7.29 -16.45
C TYR A 532 0.00 -7.51 -17.63
N ARG A 533 -0.35 -8.78 -17.84
CA ARG A 533 -1.09 -9.22 -19.05
C ARG A 533 -2.55 -8.80 -19.06
N GLU A 534 -3.12 -8.52 -17.91
CA GLU A 534 -4.49 -8.01 -17.80
C GLU A 534 -4.66 -6.63 -18.41
N GLY A 535 -3.56 -5.90 -18.67
CA GLY A 535 -3.62 -4.55 -19.23
C GLY A 535 -4.48 -3.61 -18.37
N PRO A 536 -5.36 -2.78 -18.96
CA PRO A 536 -6.20 -1.85 -18.20
C PRO A 536 -7.35 -2.54 -17.44
N PHE A 537 -7.53 -3.86 -17.60
CA PHE A 537 -8.62 -4.63 -17.01
C PHE A 537 -8.26 -5.13 -15.59
N VAL A 538 -8.03 -4.21 -14.65
CA VAL A 538 -7.74 -4.50 -13.25
C VAL A 538 -9.02 -4.36 -12.42
N GLY A 539 -9.27 -5.32 -11.53
CA GLY A 539 -10.40 -5.31 -10.60
C GLY A 539 -11.75 -5.19 -11.31
N TYR A 540 -12.63 -4.30 -10.84
CA TYR A 540 -13.97 -4.13 -11.40
C TYR A 540 -13.97 -3.80 -12.90
N ARG A 541 -12.90 -3.17 -13.42
CA ARG A 541 -12.77 -2.89 -14.85
C ARG A 541 -12.83 -4.17 -15.69
N TYR A 542 -12.22 -5.24 -15.16
CA TYR A 542 -12.29 -6.57 -15.76
C TYR A 542 -13.68 -7.18 -15.63
N PHE A 543 -14.14 -7.35 -14.38
CA PHE A 543 -15.39 -8.08 -14.11
C PHE A 543 -16.58 -7.46 -14.82
N THR A 544 -16.67 -6.12 -14.85
CA THR A 544 -17.74 -5.40 -15.55
C THR A 544 -17.64 -5.54 -17.07
N SER A 545 -16.43 -5.48 -17.62
CA SER A 545 -16.22 -5.54 -19.08
C SER A 545 -16.39 -6.96 -19.63
N ALA A 546 -15.95 -7.97 -18.88
CA ALA A 546 -16.08 -9.37 -19.25
C ALA A 546 -17.47 -9.97 -18.90
N GLY A 547 -18.28 -9.25 -18.13
CA GLY A 547 -19.60 -9.73 -17.69
C GLY A 547 -19.53 -10.92 -16.73
N ILE A 548 -18.51 -10.94 -15.85
CA ILE A 548 -18.30 -12.02 -14.88
C ILE A 548 -18.94 -11.62 -13.57
N ASP A 549 -19.74 -12.53 -13.01
CA ASP A 549 -20.39 -12.37 -11.70
C ASP A 549 -19.37 -12.33 -10.57
N VAL A 550 -19.66 -11.52 -9.55
CA VAL A 550 -18.82 -11.37 -8.36
C VAL A 550 -19.64 -11.57 -7.08
N ALA A 551 -18.99 -11.90 -5.98
CA ALA A 551 -19.66 -11.99 -4.69
C ALA A 551 -20.16 -10.61 -4.23
N PHE A 552 -19.31 -9.59 -4.35
CA PHE A 552 -19.68 -8.19 -4.09
C PHE A 552 -18.89 -7.28 -5.05
N PRO A 553 -19.58 -6.38 -5.77
CA PRO A 553 -18.92 -5.50 -6.72
C PRO A 553 -18.17 -4.35 -6.04
N PHE A 554 -17.23 -3.74 -6.74
CA PHE A 554 -16.57 -2.51 -6.34
C PHE A 554 -17.58 -1.41 -6.01
N GLY A 555 -17.37 -0.72 -4.91
CA GLY A 555 -18.24 0.33 -4.41
C GLY A 555 -19.44 -0.16 -3.61
N TYR A 556 -19.64 -1.48 -3.48
CA TYR A 556 -20.78 -2.06 -2.78
C TYR A 556 -20.70 -1.88 -1.27
N GLY A 557 -21.86 -1.68 -0.65
CA GLY A 557 -22.08 -1.67 0.79
C GLY A 557 -23.51 -1.25 1.08
N LEU A 558 -24.11 -1.87 2.11
CA LEU A 558 -25.45 -1.57 2.59
C LEU A 558 -25.44 -0.52 3.70
N SER A 559 -26.61 0.03 3.97
CA SER A 559 -26.89 0.94 5.09
C SER A 559 -28.14 0.47 5.80
N TYR A 560 -28.37 0.90 7.05
CA TYR A 560 -29.67 0.78 7.72
C TYR A 560 -30.68 1.80 7.21
N SER A 561 -30.24 2.72 6.33
CA SER A 561 -31.09 3.69 5.64
C SER A 561 -31.17 3.35 4.16
N SER A 562 -32.23 3.81 3.50
CA SER A 562 -32.44 3.66 2.07
C SER A 562 -32.37 5.01 1.38
N PHE A 563 -31.73 5.04 0.22
CA PHE A 563 -31.51 6.28 -0.54
C PHE A 563 -32.08 6.17 -1.96
N GLU A 564 -32.80 7.20 -2.38
CA GLU A 564 -33.31 7.33 -3.74
C GLU A 564 -32.49 8.38 -4.50
N TYR A 565 -32.17 8.09 -5.75
CA TYR A 565 -31.44 8.94 -6.66
C TYR A 565 -32.38 9.55 -7.70
N SER A 566 -32.37 10.86 -7.87
CA SER A 566 -33.21 11.56 -8.84
C SER A 566 -32.53 12.78 -9.45
N ASP A 567 -33.18 13.36 -10.45
CA ASP A 567 -32.89 14.68 -11.08
C ASP A 567 -31.45 14.80 -11.62
N LEU A 568 -30.90 13.73 -12.19
CA LEU A 568 -29.56 13.80 -12.78
C LEU A 568 -29.50 14.81 -13.92
N ALA A 569 -28.64 15.80 -13.76
CA ALA A 569 -28.28 16.76 -14.80
C ALA A 569 -26.78 16.70 -15.06
N VAL A 570 -26.37 16.54 -16.31
CA VAL A 570 -24.96 16.46 -16.73
C VAL A 570 -24.67 17.58 -17.72
N ASN A 571 -23.56 18.29 -17.50
CA ASN A 571 -23.04 19.32 -18.39
C ASN A 571 -21.50 19.21 -18.46
N GLU A 572 -20.85 20.17 -19.14
CA GLU A 572 -19.37 20.16 -19.28
C GLU A 572 -18.63 20.37 -17.95
N GLU A 573 -19.27 20.90 -16.91
CA GLU A 573 -18.66 21.18 -15.61
C GLU A 573 -18.77 20.00 -14.63
N GLY A 574 -19.78 19.13 -14.80
CA GLY A 574 -20.00 18.00 -13.90
C GLY A 574 -21.38 17.37 -14.02
N ALA A 575 -21.66 16.51 -13.04
CA ALA A 575 -22.95 15.89 -12.82
C ALA A 575 -23.54 16.35 -11.49
N SER A 576 -24.81 16.77 -11.50
CA SER A 576 -25.58 17.12 -10.30
C SER A 576 -26.84 16.29 -10.23
N LEU A 577 -27.23 15.91 -9.01
CA LEU A 577 -28.38 15.05 -8.75
C LEU A 577 -28.91 15.32 -7.34
N THR A 578 -30.07 14.74 -7.05
CA THR A 578 -30.70 14.75 -5.72
C THR A 578 -30.63 13.37 -5.08
N ILE A 579 -30.18 13.30 -3.82
CA ILE A 579 -30.24 12.10 -2.96
C ILE A 579 -31.29 12.33 -1.89
N THR A 580 -32.25 11.41 -1.79
CA THR A 580 -33.30 11.44 -0.77
C THR A 580 -33.17 10.23 0.14
N ASN A 581 -33.03 10.45 1.45
CA ASN A 581 -33.15 9.41 2.45
C ASN A 581 -34.63 9.07 2.67
N THR A 582 -35.05 7.89 2.23
CA THR A 582 -36.46 7.45 2.31
C THR A 582 -36.78 6.73 3.62
N SER A 583 -35.81 6.57 4.52
CA SER A 583 -35.95 5.89 5.80
C SER A 583 -36.15 6.85 6.97
N ALA A 584 -36.47 6.27 8.16
CA ALA A 584 -36.65 7.03 9.41
C ALA A 584 -35.37 7.23 10.22
N ARG A 585 -34.20 6.89 9.65
CA ARG A 585 -32.88 6.98 10.29
C ARG A 585 -31.94 7.85 9.45
N ASP A 586 -31.20 8.73 10.10
CA ASP A 586 -30.12 9.46 9.45
C ASP A 586 -29.09 8.49 8.89
N GLY A 587 -28.48 8.83 7.76
CA GLY A 587 -27.46 7.99 7.14
C GLY A 587 -26.55 8.77 6.21
N ALA A 588 -25.47 8.14 5.81
CA ALA A 588 -24.56 8.69 4.81
C ALA A 588 -24.53 7.80 3.57
N GLU A 589 -24.54 8.43 2.40
CA GLU A 589 -24.48 7.77 1.09
C GLU A 589 -23.20 8.16 0.35
N VAL A 590 -22.60 7.19 -0.35
CA VAL A 590 -21.47 7.41 -1.24
C VAL A 590 -21.97 7.40 -2.67
N VAL A 591 -22.14 8.59 -3.22
CA VAL A 591 -22.56 8.79 -4.62
C VAL A 591 -21.34 8.54 -5.51
N GLN A 592 -21.43 7.55 -6.41
CA GLN A 592 -20.33 7.12 -7.28
C GLN A 592 -20.66 7.46 -8.73
N LEU A 593 -19.71 8.09 -9.41
CA LEU A 593 -19.83 8.50 -10.80
C LEU A 593 -18.86 7.72 -11.67
N TYR A 594 -19.41 7.02 -12.64
CA TYR A 594 -18.66 6.24 -13.63
C TYR A 594 -18.88 6.81 -15.04
N VAL A 595 -17.92 6.59 -15.93
CA VAL A 595 -18.06 6.95 -17.35
C VAL A 595 -17.77 5.75 -18.24
N SER A 596 -18.44 5.75 -19.40
CA SER A 596 -18.10 4.88 -20.54
C SER A 596 -17.70 5.75 -21.71
N ALA A 597 -16.59 5.37 -22.36
CA ALA A 597 -16.13 6.04 -23.56
C ALA A 597 -17.09 5.82 -24.75
N PRO A 598 -17.01 6.65 -25.80
CA PRO A 598 -17.78 6.46 -27.04
C PRO A 598 -17.57 5.08 -27.65
N GLY A 599 -18.58 4.55 -28.32
CA GLY A 599 -18.48 3.24 -28.97
C GLY A 599 -17.31 3.19 -29.98
N GLY A 600 -16.57 2.07 -29.96
CA GLY A 600 -15.40 1.86 -30.83
C GLY A 600 -14.08 2.35 -30.23
N VAL A 601 -14.04 2.74 -28.95
CA VAL A 601 -12.81 3.02 -28.22
C VAL A 601 -12.40 1.77 -27.42
N PHE A 602 -11.12 1.42 -27.47
CA PHE A 602 -10.57 0.33 -26.65
C PHE A 602 -10.45 0.77 -25.20
N GLY A 603 -10.94 -0.05 -24.27
CA GLY A 603 -10.84 0.19 -22.83
C GLY A 603 -11.92 -0.51 -22.02
N PRO A 604 -11.92 -0.33 -20.69
CA PRO A 604 -12.95 -0.89 -19.80
C PRO A 604 -14.35 -0.36 -20.11
N ALA A 605 -15.37 -1.16 -19.83
CA ALA A 605 -16.76 -0.79 -20.02
C ALA A 605 -17.19 0.42 -19.18
N ARG A 606 -16.65 0.50 -17.95
CA ARG A 606 -16.91 1.60 -17.01
C ARG A 606 -15.69 1.90 -16.18
N GLU A 607 -15.51 3.17 -15.85
CA GLU A 607 -14.44 3.62 -14.97
C GLU A 607 -14.96 4.66 -13.97
N LEU A 608 -14.58 4.51 -12.70
CA LEU A 608 -14.82 5.52 -11.67
C LEU A 608 -14.06 6.81 -12.02
N LYS A 609 -14.77 7.92 -12.04
CA LYS A 609 -14.16 9.24 -12.33
C LYS A 609 -14.48 10.30 -11.27
N GLY A 610 -15.46 10.00 -10.39
CA GLY A 610 -15.79 10.88 -9.29
C GLY A 610 -16.62 10.19 -8.21
N PHE A 611 -16.62 10.75 -7.03
CA PHE A 611 -17.48 10.34 -5.94
C PHE A 611 -17.68 11.46 -4.93
N ALA A 612 -18.76 11.37 -4.15
CA ALA A 612 -19.00 12.24 -3.01
C ALA A 612 -19.70 11.45 -1.90
N LYS A 613 -19.25 11.60 -0.66
CA LYS A 613 -19.94 11.08 0.52
C LYS A 613 -20.77 12.21 1.12
N VAL A 614 -22.06 11.94 1.32
CA VAL A 614 -23.01 12.94 1.82
C VAL A 614 -23.86 12.39 2.97
N GLU A 615 -24.02 13.17 4.02
CA GLU A 615 -24.94 12.88 5.12
C GLU A 615 -26.33 13.35 4.74
N VAL A 616 -27.34 12.50 4.93
CA VAL A 616 -28.73 12.77 4.60
C VAL A 616 -29.60 12.41 5.79
N ALA A 617 -30.19 13.41 6.44
CA ALA A 617 -31.09 13.20 7.56
C ALA A 617 -32.33 12.40 7.12
N ALA A 618 -32.97 11.72 8.06
CA ALA A 618 -34.18 10.93 7.84
C ALA A 618 -35.26 11.74 7.11
N GLY A 619 -35.75 11.22 6.00
CA GLY A 619 -36.77 11.88 5.17
C GLY A 619 -36.32 13.14 4.44
N ALA A 620 -35.04 13.53 4.52
CA ALA A 620 -34.52 14.72 3.85
C ALA A 620 -33.94 14.40 2.45
N SER A 621 -33.80 15.46 1.64
CA SER A 621 -33.15 15.41 0.35
C SER A 621 -31.98 16.39 0.32
N VAL A 622 -30.88 16.01 -0.30
CA VAL A 622 -29.69 16.86 -0.52
C VAL A 622 -29.31 16.87 -2.00
N SER A 623 -28.85 18.02 -2.48
CA SER A 623 -28.28 18.12 -3.82
C SER A 623 -26.80 17.82 -3.77
N VAL A 624 -26.34 16.96 -4.68
CA VAL A 624 -24.94 16.54 -4.80
C VAL A 624 -24.41 16.95 -6.17
N THR A 625 -23.20 17.52 -6.19
CA THR A 625 -22.51 17.85 -7.44
C THR A 625 -21.15 17.16 -7.44
N ILE A 626 -20.85 16.41 -8.50
CA ILE A 626 -19.54 15.80 -8.74
C ILE A 626 -18.93 16.50 -9.95
N PRO A 627 -17.91 17.35 -9.76
CA PRO A 627 -17.30 18.09 -10.85
C PRO A 627 -16.47 17.16 -11.74
N PHE A 628 -16.45 17.49 -13.02
CA PHE A 628 -15.51 16.87 -13.96
C PHE A 628 -14.15 17.56 -13.84
N ASP A 629 -13.12 16.80 -14.01
CA ASP A 629 -11.73 17.25 -13.91
C ASP A 629 -10.91 16.66 -15.07
N ARG A 630 -9.60 16.93 -15.06
CA ARG A 630 -8.67 16.40 -16.08
C ARG A 630 -8.62 14.88 -16.16
N TYR A 631 -9.11 14.16 -15.16
CA TYR A 631 -9.08 12.69 -15.10
C TYR A 631 -10.35 12.06 -15.66
N THR A 632 -11.42 12.85 -15.87
CA THR A 632 -12.75 12.32 -16.13
C THR A 632 -12.86 11.63 -17.49
N PHE A 633 -12.45 12.27 -18.57
CA PHE A 633 -12.65 11.79 -19.95
C PHE A 633 -11.34 11.44 -20.68
N ARG A 634 -10.21 11.41 -19.98
CA ARG A 634 -8.92 11.17 -20.59
C ARG A 634 -8.58 9.68 -20.66
N HIS A 635 -7.82 9.33 -21.69
CA HIS A 635 -7.08 8.06 -21.80
C HIS A 635 -5.66 8.36 -22.31
N TRP A 636 -4.75 7.40 -22.17
CA TRP A 636 -3.40 7.54 -22.69
C TRP A 636 -3.32 6.99 -24.12
N GLU A 637 -3.11 7.89 -25.09
CA GLU A 637 -2.92 7.50 -26.49
C GLU A 637 -1.45 7.18 -26.76
N THR A 638 -1.15 5.88 -26.85
CA THR A 638 0.23 5.37 -26.95
C THR A 638 0.93 5.84 -28.23
N SER A 639 0.20 5.93 -29.34
CA SER A 639 0.76 6.32 -30.64
C SER A 639 1.21 7.79 -30.65
N ARG A 640 0.59 8.63 -29.85
CA ARG A 640 0.92 10.07 -29.70
C ARG A 640 1.78 10.36 -28.47
N GLY A 641 1.85 9.41 -27.52
CA GLY A 641 2.57 9.58 -26.26
C GLY A 641 1.98 10.70 -25.38
N ALA A 642 0.64 10.85 -25.38
CA ALA A 642 -0.06 11.95 -24.73
C ALA A 642 -1.41 11.50 -24.14
N TRP A 643 -1.88 12.27 -23.13
CA TRP A 643 -3.26 12.18 -22.67
C TRP A 643 -4.19 12.82 -23.69
N GLU A 644 -5.20 12.07 -24.10
CA GLU A 644 -6.20 12.50 -25.08
C GLU A 644 -7.60 12.36 -24.49
N THR A 645 -8.55 13.08 -25.05
CA THR A 645 -9.98 12.90 -24.81
C THR A 645 -10.63 12.55 -26.15
N GLU A 646 -11.33 11.42 -26.21
CA GLU A 646 -12.02 11.00 -27.42
C GLU A 646 -13.26 11.88 -27.66
N ALA A 647 -13.36 12.41 -28.87
CA ALA A 647 -14.57 13.12 -29.29
C ALA A 647 -15.74 12.16 -29.51
N GLY A 648 -16.91 12.50 -29.01
CA GLY A 648 -18.13 11.73 -29.16
C GLY A 648 -19.02 11.69 -27.96
N THR A 649 -20.00 10.80 -28.00
CA THR A 649 -21.03 10.66 -26.97
C THR A 649 -20.52 9.75 -25.85
N TRP A 650 -20.17 10.36 -24.72
CA TRP A 650 -19.84 9.66 -23.48
C TRP A 650 -21.11 9.37 -22.68
N THR A 651 -21.12 8.28 -21.95
CA THR A 651 -22.20 7.98 -20.99
C THR A 651 -21.69 8.15 -19.58
N VAL A 652 -22.40 8.95 -18.80
CA VAL A 652 -22.15 9.17 -17.36
C VAL A 652 -23.18 8.36 -16.59
N TYR A 653 -22.72 7.52 -15.69
CA TYR A 653 -23.54 6.71 -14.78
C TYR A 653 -23.35 7.18 -13.34
N VAL A 654 -24.42 7.25 -12.58
CA VAL A 654 -24.36 7.62 -11.16
C VAL A 654 -25.19 6.64 -10.33
N GLY A 655 -24.63 6.16 -9.23
CA GLY A 655 -25.34 5.23 -8.36
C GLY A 655 -24.55 4.77 -7.14
N HIS A 656 -25.03 3.66 -6.59
CA HIS A 656 -24.56 3.06 -5.33
C HIS A 656 -23.22 2.33 -5.47
N ASN A 657 -22.97 1.72 -6.64
CA ASN A 657 -21.74 0.96 -6.93
C ASN A 657 -21.63 0.75 -8.45
N VAL A 658 -20.55 0.12 -8.91
CA VAL A 658 -20.30 -0.09 -10.34
C VAL A 658 -21.39 -0.89 -11.06
N SER A 659 -22.08 -1.76 -10.38
CA SER A 659 -23.14 -2.62 -10.95
C SER A 659 -24.56 -2.04 -10.74
N ASP A 660 -24.73 -1.15 -9.78
CA ASP A 660 -26.01 -0.50 -9.45
C ASP A 660 -25.90 1.01 -9.65
N THR A 661 -26.25 1.44 -10.86
CA THR A 661 -26.22 2.86 -11.29
C THR A 661 -27.62 3.24 -11.81
N PRO A 662 -28.55 3.61 -10.92
CA PRO A 662 -29.94 3.88 -11.29
C PRO A 662 -30.10 5.06 -12.24
N LEU A 663 -29.14 5.95 -12.30
CA LEU A 663 -29.17 7.12 -13.18
C LEU A 663 -28.06 7.08 -14.23
N SER A 664 -28.39 7.52 -15.44
CA SER A 664 -27.42 7.74 -16.50
C SER A 664 -27.84 8.87 -17.42
N ALA A 665 -26.87 9.54 -18.00
CA ALA A 665 -27.05 10.57 -18.99
C ALA A 665 -25.91 10.55 -20.02
N THR A 666 -26.16 11.06 -21.19
CA THR A 666 -25.12 11.20 -22.24
C THR A 666 -24.60 12.62 -22.30
N LEU A 667 -23.31 12.77 -22.64
CA LEU A 667 -22.65 14.04 -22.84
C LEU A 667 -21.84 14.00 -24.14
N GLU A 668 -22.03 14.96 -25.01
CA GLU A 668 -21.14 15.17 -26.16
C GLU A 668 -19.85 15.85 -25.69
N VAL A 669 -18.75 15.14 -25.80
CA VAL A 669 -17.43 15.66 -25.40
C VAL A 669 -16.61 15.94 -26.64
N GLY A 670 -16.06 17.15 -26.70
CA GLY A 670 -15.10 17.52 -27.73
C GLY A 670 -13.73 16.91 -27.47
N GLY A 671 -13.04 16.57 -28.55
CA GLY A 671 -11.72 15.93 -28.39
C GLY A 671 -11.10 15.50 -29.72
N THR A 672 -10.25 14.50 -29.66
CA THR A 672 -9.62 13.90 -30.84
C THR A 672 -10.51 12.80 -31.45
N THR A 673 -10.39 12.59 -32.75
CA THR A 673 -11.03 11.44 -33.40
C THR A 673 -10.44 10.16 -32.82
N PRO A 674 -11.28 9.19 -32.40
CA PRO A 674 -10.81 7.90 -31.91
C PRO A 674 -9.84 7.23 -32.86
N SER A 675 -8.73 6.70 -32.33
CA SER A 675 -7.82 5.88 -33.11
C SER A 675 -8.51 4.58 -33.47
N PRO A 676 -8.31 4.04 -34.71
CA PRO A 676 -8.84 2.74 -35.04
C PRO A 676 -8.32 1.67 -34.08
N ILE A 677 -9.22 0.85 -33.56
CA ILE A 677 -8.84 -0.29 -32.70
C ILE A 677 -8.04 -1.29 -33.54
N ASP A 678 -6.87 -1.67 -33.03
CA ASP A 678 -6.07 -2.72 -33.67
C ASP A 678 -6.74 -4.09 -33.41
N PRO A 679 -7.23 -4.78 -34.45
CA PRO A 679 -7.85 -6.09 -34.29
C PRO A 679 -6.87 -7.16 -33.76
N ALA A 680 -5.55 -6.93 -33.83
CA ALA A 680 -4.54 -7.82 -33.30
C ALA A 680 -4.49 -7.82 -31.74
N LEU A 681 -5.20 -6.91 -31.07
CA LEU A 681 -5.44 -6.97 -29.64
C LEU A 681 -6.28 -8.20 -29.23
N GLY A 682 -7.04 -8.81 -30.16
CA GLY A 682 -7.69 -10.10 -29.96
C GLY A 682 -8.56 -10.18 -28.71
N HIS A 683 -8.22 -11.03 -27.76
CA HIS A 683 -8.97 -11.26 -26.52
C HIS A 683 -9.15 -10.01 -25.65
N TYR A 684 -8.28 -9.03 -25.75
CA TYR A 684 -8.48 -7.74 -25.03
C TYR A 684 -9.74 -7.00 -25.46
N LEU A 685 -10.20 -7.19 -26.71
CA LEU A 685 -11.40 -6.51 -27.24
C LEU A 685 -12.70 -6.98 -26.59
N SER A 686 -12.69 -8.18 -26.02
CA SER A 686 -13.78 -8.77 -25.25
C SER A 686 -13.50 -8.82 -23.74
N ALA A 687 -12.42 -8.20 -23.30
CA ALA A 687 -11.90 -8.29 -21.92
C ALA A 687 -11.64 -9.74 -21.43
N ASP A 688 -11.47 -10.69 -22.34
CA ASP A 688 -11.12 -12.09 -22.02
C ASP A 688 -9.60 -12.22 -21.73
N VAL A 689 -9.14 -11.53 -20.69
CA VAL A 689 -7.71 -11.43 -20.38
C VAL A 689 -7.09 -12.73 -19.89
N ALA A 690 -7.90 -13.67 -19.43
CA ALA A 690 -7.43 -15.00 -19.02
C ALA A 690 -6.84 -15.81 -20.18
N HIS A 691 -7.28 -15.56 -21.41
CA HIS A 691 -6.87 -16.27 -22.62
C HIS A 691 -5.94 -15.46 -23.53
N VAL A 692 -5.47 -14.31 -23.10
CA VAL A 692 -4.54 -13.46 -23.86
C VAL A 692 -3.28 -14.22 -24.26
N THR A 693 -3.01 -14.27 -25.55
CA THR A 693 -1.83 -14.91 -26.14
C THR A 693 -0.58 -14.03 -26.02
N ASN A 694 0.60 -14.61 -26.22
CA ASN A 694 1.83 -13.82 -26.28
C ASN A 694 1.83 -12.83 -27.45
N GLY A 695 1.19 -13.15 -28.59
CA GLY A 695 1.06 -12.24 -29.70
C GLY A 695 0.27 -10.99 -29.35
N GLU A 696 -0.89 -11.18 -28.75
CA GLU A 696 -1.78 -10.09 -28.31
C GLU A 696 -1.13 -9.23 -27.22
N PHE A 697 -0.47 -9.86 -26.23
CA PHE A 697 0.26 -9.10 -25.21
C PHE A 697 1.42 -8.30 -25.82
N ALA A 698 2.12 -8.83 -26.84
CA ALA A 698 3.15 -8.07 -27.55
C ALA A 698 2.57 -6.85 -28.28
N VAL A 699 1.35 -6.97 -28.84
CA VAL A 699 0.62 -5.85 -29.46
C VAL A 699 0.29 -4.79 -28.42
N LEU A 700 -0.31 -5.18 -27.27
CA LEU A 700 -0.62 -4.25 -26.18
C LEU A 700 0.66 -3.56 -25.65
N LEU A 701 1.73 -4.36 -25.48
CA LEU A 701 3.02 -3.87 -24.97
C LEU A 701 3.73 -2.94 -25.99
N GLY A 702 3.34 -2.98 -27.28
CA GLY A 702 3.97 -2.20 -28.35
C GLY A 702 5.40 -2.65 -28.70
N ARG A 703 5.82 -3.83 -28.22
CA ARG A 703 7.16 -4.40 -28.42
C ARG A 703 7.19 -5.90 -28.20
N THR A 704 8.30 -6.54 -28.56
CA THR A 704 8.52 -7.95 -28.22
C THR A 704 8.53 -8.16 -26.71
N ILE A 705 7.90 -9.26 -26.26
CA ILE A 705 7.88 -9.61 -24.83
C ILE A 705 9.31 -9.97 -24.40
N PRO A 706 9.84 -9.30 -23.36
CA PRO A 706 11.11 -9.70 -22.77
C PRO A 706 11.04 -11.13 -22.26
N THR A 707 12.11 -11.89 -22.47
CA THR A 707 12.25 -13.25 -21.95
C THR A 707 13.41 -13.32 -20.97
N ALA A 708 13.18 -13.95 -19.83
CA ALA A 708 14.27 -14.23 -18.90
C ALA A 708 15.09 -15.42 -19.42
N HIS A 709 16.38 -15.21 -19.57
CA HIS A 709 17.31 -16.31 -19.75
C HIS A 709 17.94 -16.60 -18.38
N PRO A 710 17.69 -17.79 -17.79
CA PRO A 710 18.36 -18.16 -16.54
C PRO A 710 19.87 -18.21 -16.82
N ALA A 711 20.61 -17.35 -16.16
CA ALA A 711 22.06 -17.46 -16.16
C ALA A 711 22.47 -18.73 -15.41
N ASP A 712 23.50 -19.44 -15.86
CA ASP A 712 24.08 -20.58 -15.16
C ASP A 712 24.69 -20.16 -13.82
N ASP A 713 25.19 -18.93 -13.74
CA ASP A 713 25.77 -18.28 -12.57
C ASP A 713 24.75 -17.37 -11.87
N LEU A 714 24.82 -17.29 -10.55
CA LEU A 714 24.11 -16.29 -9.77
C LEU A 714 24.68 -14.90 -10.07
N VAL A 715 23.79 -13.91 -10.20
CA VAL A 715 24.15 -12.54 -10.49
C VAL A 715 23.75 -11.60 -9.34
N ALA A 716 24.22 -10.35 -9.37
CA ALA A 716 24.01 -9.38 -8.29
C ALA A 716 22.52 -9.08 -8.02
N SER A 717 21.67 -9.20 -9.01
CA SER A 717 20.22 -9.01 -8.90
C SER A 717 19.46 -10.25 -8.42
N ASP A 718 20.08 -11.43 -8.35
CA ASP A 718 19.40 -12.63 -7.84
C ASP A 718 19.16 -12.52 -6.34
N PRO A 719 17.97 -12.93 -5.84
CA PRO A 719 17.70 -12.94 -4.41
C PRO A 719 18.48 -14.08 -3.71
N LEU A 720 18.75 -13.90 -2.42
CA LEU A 720 19.47 -14.90 -1.62
C LEU A 720 18.72 -16.23 -1.51
N SER A 721 17.42 -16.27 -1.74
CA SER A 721 16.64 -17.50 -1.89
C SER A 721 17.18 -18.42 -2.99
N GLU A 722 17.78 -17.86 -4.04
CA GLU A 722 18.40 -18.60 -5.16
C GLU A 722 19.75 -19.24 -4.80
N MET A 723 20.30 -19.02 -3.60
CA MET A 723 21.56 -19.65 -3.17
C MET A 723 21.53 -21.18 -3.22
N THR A 724 20.35 -21.78 -3.24
CA THR A 724 20.19 -23.23 -3.47
C THR A 724 20.70 -23.68 -4.83
N ARG A 725 20.79 -22.78 -5.83
CA ARG A 725 21.36 -23.02 -7.17
C ARG A 725 22.86 -22.79 -7.26
N ALA A 726 23.48 -22.25 -6.22
CA ALA A 726 24.91 -21.92 -6.22
C ALA A 726 25.80 -23.11 -6.64
N LYS A 727 26.88 -22.86 -7.38
CA LYS A 727 27.83 -23.90 -7.76
C LYS A 727 28.63 -24.42 -6.57
N THR A 728 28.89 -23.56 -5.59
CA THR A 728 29.61 -23.93 -4.35
C THR A 728 28.69 -24.63 -3.35
N TRP A 729 29.09 -25.80 -2.86
CA TRP A 729 28.28 -26.61 -1.95
C TRP A 729 27.95 -25.91 -0.61
N LEU A 730 28.89 -25.12 -0.07
CA LEU A 730 28.68 -24.34 1.15
C LEU A 730 27.55 -23.31 0.97
N ALA A 731 27.50 -22.63 -0.16
CA ALA A 731 26.45 -21.67 -0.47
C ALA A 731 25.06 -22.36 -0.61
N ARG A 732 25.03 -23.56 -1.24
CA ARG A 732 23.79 -24.36 -1.30
C ARG A 732 23.32 -24.79 0.09
N VAL A 733 24.23 -25.12 0.99
CA VAL A 733 23.89 -25.47 2.40
C VAL A 733 23.32 -24.23 3.11
N ALA A 734 23.95 -23.06 2.95
CA ALA A 734 23.46 -21.82 3.52
C ALA A 734 22.05 -21.46 2.99
N GLY A 735 21.81 -21.56 1.68
CA GLY A 735 20.51 -21.37 1.07
C GLY A 735 19.44 -22.30 1.65
N ARG A 736 19.73 -23.60 1.73
CA ARG A 736 18.82 -24.58 2.35
C ARG A 736 18.54 -24.28 3.81
N LYS A 737 19.52 -23.76 4.56
CA LYS A 737 19.33 -23.38 5.97
C LYS A 737 18.39 -22.17 6.10
N LEU A 738 18.49 -21.17 5.20
CA LEU A 738 17.57 -20.03 5.18
C LEU A 738 16.12 -20.48 4.92
N HIS A 739 15.91 -21.35 3.93
CA HIS A 739 14.58 -21.91 3.66
C HIS A 739 14.04 -22.75 4.84
N ALA A 740 14.90 -23.52 5.52
CA ALA A 740 14.51 -24.28 6.70
C ALA A 740 14.15 -23.38 7.89
N LEU A 741 14.82 -22.24 8.05
CA LEU A 741 14.46 -21.24 9.07
C LEU A 741 13.09 -20.63 8.78
N LYS A 742 12.80 -20.29 7.50
CA LYS A 742 11.46 -19.84 7.09
C LYS A 742 10.39 -20.87 7.45
N ALA A 743 10.58 -22.12 7.01
CA ALA A 743 9.62 -23.18 7.28
C ALA A 743 9.39 -23.40 8.79
N LYS A 744 10.42 -23.20 9.62
CA LYS A 744 10.30 -23.29 11.08
C LYS A 744 9.52 -22.11 11.68
N ALA A 745 9.64 -20.92 11.11
CA ALA A 745 8.87 -19.74 11.52
C ALA A 745 7.41 -19.91 11.13
N ASP A 746 7.15 -20.30 9.88
CA ASP A 746 5.80 -20.56 9.36
C ASP A 746 5.06 -21.61 10.23
N ALA A 747 5.75 -22.68 10.65
CA ALA A 747 5.19 -23.70 11.53
C ALA A 747 4.81 -23.19 12.95
N LYS A 748 5.25 -21.99 13.34
CA LYS A 748 4.86 -21.33 14.59
C LYS A 748 3.68 -20.38 14.43
N GLY A 749 3.17 -20.24 13.22
CA GLY A 749 2.06 -19.34 12.90
C GLY A 749 2.41 -17.85 12.81
N THR A 750 3.69 -17.49 12.89
CA THR A 750 4.11 -16.08 12.75
C THR A 750 5.18 -15.96 11.69
N PRO A 751 5.04 -15.07 10.71
CA PRO A 751 6.09 -14.84 9.72
C PRO A 751 7.32 -14.24 10.40
N ASP A 752 8.49 -14.77 10.08
CA ASP A 752 9.74 -14.14 10.47
C ASP A 752 10.14 -13.11 9.40
N LEU A 753 9.84 -11.84 9.65
CA LEU A 753 10.06 -10.75 8.70
C LEU A 753 11.53 -10.60 8.31
N ASN A 754 12.48 -10.88 9.22
CA ASN A 754 13.90 -10.85 8.90
C ASN A 754 14.27 -11.92 7.88
N ILE A 755 13.76 -13.14 8.09
CA ILE A 755 14.03 -14.26 7.17
C ILE A 755 13.39 -13.99 5.81
N LEU A 756 12.15 -13.48 5.77
CA LEU A 756 11.46 -13.11 4.55
C LEU A 756 12.23 -12.02 3.79
N PHE A 757 12.67 -10.99 4.50
CA PHE A 757 13.49 -9.93 3.91
C PHE A 757 14.80 -10.47 3.34
N VAL A 758 15.56 -11.25 4.12
CA VAL A 758 16.82 -11.86 3.68
C VAL A 758 16.62 -12.76 2.46
N LEU A 759 15.57 -13.57 2.42
CA LEU A 759 15.27 -14.43 1.26
C LEU A 759 14.96 -13.63 -0.01
N ASN A 760 14.26 -12.52 0.11
CA ASN A 760 13.93 -11.63 -1.02
C ASN A 760 15.06 -10.67 -1.39
N MET A 761 16.04 -10.47 -0.49
CA MET A 761 17.14 -9.53 -0.68
C MET A 761 18.08 -10.01 -1.79
N PRO A 762 18.35 -9.22 -2.84
CA PRO A 762 19.34 -9.56 -3.85
C PRO A 762 20.76 -9.41 -3.32
N PHE A 763 21.73 -10.13 -3.92
CA PHE A 763 23.14 -10.05 -3.50
C PHE A 763 23.66 -8.62 -3.45
N ARG A 764 23.26 -7.74 -4.39
CA ARG A 764 23.67 -6.32 -4.43
C ARG A 764 23.25 -5.54 -3.18
N ALA A 765 22.12 -5.89 -2.58
CA ALA A 765 21.60 -5.20 -1.42
C ALA A 765 22.46 -5.42 -0.16
N ILE A 766 23.32 -6.47 -0.13
CA ILE A 766 24.30 -6.68 0.95
C ILE A 766 25.19 -5.45 1.11
N ALA A 767 25.66 -4.84 0.02
CA ALA A 767 26.46 -3.62 0.09
C ALA A 767 25.62 -2.42 0.59
N LYS A 768 24.34 -2.36 0.23
CA LYS A 768 23.43 -1.26 0.55
C LYS A 768 22.96 -1.26 2.01
N MET A 769 22.85 -2.46 2.60
CA MET A 769 22.30 -2.69 3.95
C MET A 769 23.36 -2.88 5.02
N SER A 770 24.65 -2.79 4.68
CA SER A 770 25.75 -3.14 5.58
C SER A 770 26.31 -1.98 6.40
N ASN A 771 25.66 -0.83 6.42
CA ASN A 771 26.16 0.40 7.05
C ASN A 771 27.57 0.78 6.56
N GLY A 772 27.83 0.58 5.27
CA GLY A 772 29.12 0.86 4.64
C GLY A 772 30.23 -0.18 4.93
N ALA A 773 29.92 -1.27 5.62
CA ALA A 773 30.91 -2.34 5.87
C ALA A 773 31.26 -3.12 4.60
N ALA A 774 30.29 -3.40 3.75
CA ALA A 774 30.50 -4.03 2.44
C ALA A 774 30.48 -2.98 1.30
N SER A 775 31.25 -3.24 0.27
CA SER A 775 31.24 -2.47 -0.98
C SER A 775 30.70 -3.31 -2.13
N PRO A 776 30.29 -2.71 -3.27
CA PRO A 776 29.91 -3.45 -4.48
C PRO A 776 30.98 -4.47 -4.92
N ASP A 777 32.27 -4.11 -4.89
CA ASP A 777 33.36 -5.04 -5.22
C ASP A 777 33.41 -6.28 -4.31
N MET A 778 32.96 -6.17 -3.07
CA MET A 778 32.88 -7.29 -2.16
C MET A 778 31.69 -8.19 -2.50
N VAL A 779 30.59 -7.65 -3.01
CA VAL A 779 29.46 -8.42 -3.54
C VAL A 779 29.91 -9.23 -4.76
N ASP A 780 30.66 -8.62 -5.68
CA ASP A 780 31.23 -9.31 -6.84
C ASP A 780 32.18 -10.45 -6.39
N ALA A 781 32.96 -10.21 -5.35
CA ALA A 781 33.82 -11.23 -4.75
C ALA A 781 33.00 -12.37 -4.12
N LEU A 782 31.87 -12.07 -3.48
CA LEU A 782 30.94 -13.08 -2.96
C LEU A 782 30.30 -13.88 -4.10
N LEU A 783 29.90 -13.23 -5.18
CA LEU A 783 29.36 -13.88 -6.38
C LEU A 783 30.38 -14.84 -7.00
N LEU A 784 31.65 -14.46 -7.09
CA LEU A 784 32.71 -15.39 -7.49
C LEU A 784 32.77 -16.61 -6.57
N ALA A 785 32.67 -16.41 -5.26
CA ALA A 785 32.74 -17.51 -4.29
C ALA A 785 31.56 -18.48 -4.45
N VAL A 786 30.32 -17.98 -4.60
CA VAL A 786 29.12 -18.83 -4.73
C VAL A 786 29.04 -19.51 -6.11
N ASN A 787 29.65 -18.93 -7.14
CA ASN A 787 29.69 -19.45 -8.51
C ASN A 787 30.88 -20.39 -8.80
N GLY A 788 31.49 -20.96 -7.76
CA GLY A 788 32.46 -22.05 -7.92
C GLY A 788 33.91 -21.64 -7.73
N HIS A 789 34.20 -20.41 -7.34
CA HIS A 789 35.56 -19.91 -7.08
C HIS A 789 35.78 -19.46 -5.62
N PRO A 790 35.53 -20.34 -4.60
CA PRO A 790 35.46 -19.91 -3.20
C PRO A 790 36.76 -19.28 -2.67
N LEU A 791 37.91 -19.82 -3.00
CA LEU A 791 39.18 -19.29 -2.53
C LEU A 791 39.48 -17.90 -3.11
N ARG A 792 39.26 -17.70 -4.41
CA ARG A 792 39.43 -16.40 -5.09
C ARG A 792 38.46 -15.37 -4.53
N GLY A 793 37.17 -15.75 -4.40
CA GLY A 793 36.13 -14.88 -3.91
C GLY A 793 36.38 -14.44 -2.47
N LEU A 794 36.66 -15.35 -1.55
CA LEU A 794 36.93 -15.04 -0.15
C LEU A 794 38.18 -14.15 0.03
N THR A 795 39.25 -14.44 -0.72
CA THR A 795 40.49 -13.61 -0.67
C THR A 795 40.19 -12.19 -1.16
N ARG A 796 39.46 -12.04 -2.26
CA ARG A 796 39.07 -10.73 -2.81
C ARG A 796 38.13 -9.97 -1.87
N ALA A 797 37.18 -10.65 -1.23
CA ALA A 797 36.28 -10.06 -0.25
C ALA A 797 37.03 -9.53 0.98
N ALA A 798 37.99 -10.32 1.52
CA ALA A 798 38.81 -9.89 2.66
C ALA A 798 39.69 -8.66 2.34
N LEU A 799 40.34 -8.63 1.17
CA LEU A 799 41.10 -7.47 0.72
C LEU A 799 40.17 -6.27 0.49
N GLY A 800 38.99 -6.48 -0.09
CA GLY A 800 37.96 -5.48 -0.30
C GLY A 800 37.51 -4.83 1.01
N PHE A 801 37.29 -5.61 2.05
CA PHE A 801 36.92 -5.11 3.38
C PHE A 801 37.96 -4.12 3.94
N LEU A 802 39.24 -4.48 3.90
CA LEU A 802 40.31 -3.63 4.39
C LEU A 802 40.47 -2.34 3.56
N SER A 803 40.33 -2.44 2.24
CA SER A 803 40.42 -1.28 1.34
C SER A 803 39.22 -0.35 1.52
N ASN A 804 38.00 -0.89 1.62
CA ASN A 804 36.78 -0.13 1.82
C ASN A 804 36.80 0.63 3.16
N ALA A 805 37.21 -0.03 4.25
CA ALA A 805 37.32 0.60 5.57
C ALA A 805 38.30 1.81 5.54
N ARG A 806 39.44 1.65 4.86
CA ARG A 806 40.43 2.75 4.70
C ARG A 806 39.86 3.89 3.85
N ALA A 807 39.21 3.56 2.74
CA ALA A 807 38.59 4.53 1.85
C ALA A 807 37.47 5.31 2.56
N ASN A 808 36.59 4.62 3.29
CA ASN A 808 35.53 5.28 4.06
C ASN A 808 36.08 6.25 5.10
N LYS A 809 37.17 5.86 5.80
CA LYS A 809 37.82 6.76 6.77
C LYS A 809 38.47 7.97 6.12
N ALA A 810 39.05 7.82 4.92
CA ALA A 810 39.64 8.93 4.17
C ALA A 810 38.56 9.91 3.69
N THR A 811 37.51 9.36 3.06
CA THR A 811 36.36 10.15 2.59
C THR A 811 35.66 10.89 3.74
N GLN A 812 35.48 10.25 4.91
CA GLN A 812 34.88 10.93 6.06
C GLN A 812 35.71 12.12 6.54
N ARG A 813 37.04 11.96 6.57
CA ARG A 813 37.95 13.07 6.93
C ARG A 813 37.84 14.25 5.96
N GLU A 814 37.69 13.96 4.67
CA GLU A 814 37.51 14.99 3.64
C GLU A 814 36.17 15.71 3.77
N LEU A 815 35.09 14.96 4.09
CA LEU A 815 33.75 15.53 4.38
C LEU A 815 33.74 16.45 5.60
N ASP A 816 34.62 16.19 6.58
CA ASP A 816 34.70 16.95 7.83
C ASP A 816 35.55 18.23 7.67
N GLN A 817 36.18 18.43 6.50
CA GLN A 817 36.95 19.66 6.19
C GLN A 817 35.98 20.74 5.66
N THR A 818 36.08 21.93 6.23
CA THR A 818 35.48 23.14 5.66
C THR A 818 36.22 23.54 4.39
N ARG A 819 35.51 24.11 3.42
CA ARG A 819 36.11 24.72 2.20
C ARG A 819 37.20 25.71 2.55
#